data_e5e1e83a271b8489a92b13603be6a28b
#
_entry.id   e5e1e83a271b8489a92b13603be6a28b
#
_cell.length_a   1.000
_cell.length_b   1.000
_cell.length_c   1.000
_cell.angle_alpha   90.00
_cell.angle_beta   90.00
_cell.angle_gamma   90.00
#
_symmetry.space_group_name_H-M   'P 1'
#
loop_
_entity.id
_entity.type
_entity.pdbx_description
1 polymer ?
#
loop_
_entity_poly.entity_id
_entity_poly.type
_entity_poly.pdbx_seq_one_letter_code
_entity_poly.pdbx_strand_id
1 'polypeptide(L)'
;MLRSSSMASRRWCGRLLLHSLALLLFSLFLCNTMIWAEDSDPAGLLAPTQSSAAPASNPVKLSGVDSIINQAIADGNIPGAVLVVGHDGKVIYRKAYGYRSLEPKRLPMTLDTIFDLASLTKVIATTTAVMQLMELGKVRMNDPVAKYISDFAQNGKDDITIRQLLTHYSGLAPDLDLGTPWEGKQTAYQLAAVMPPETTPGSGFVYSDINFIMLGELVEKVTGETLDAYTAQHIFTPLKMLHTRYLPPAAWRLKIAPTQYDEKDKMLWGVVHDPTARRMGGVAGHAGLFGTGDDLAKFAQTLLDGGDGILSPEAVAKMTSPETPPSAPVLRGFGWDIDSPFSSNRGDLFPVGSFGHTGFTGTSMWIDPTTHAYVILLTNSVHPRGKGNAIGLRSKVASEIAAALPLTAEEKEALRWKSITGYNEAWSAGRRMSTRNGTVKTGIDVLEEHGFDVLKPPVGSAPEAKRHIGLLTNQTGINSAGKRTIDVLAQAPGVSLDAIFSPEHGVTGTLDTTDINNSKDAATGVPVYSVYGGSDAARRPPPEVLRSLDAVVFDIQDAGVRFYTYETTLGYFLEAAAKAGIEMIVLDRPNPITGAFVQGPPADEGHESFTNYWTLPVRHGMTMGELAKMFNTERGINAKLTVVSIEGWQRGDWFDSTGLEWINPSPNLRSATESTLYPGVGLIEGTNVSVGRGTDTPFELLGAPWMKSKELAAYLNTRGIAGVRFVPITFTPTSSNYSGQACQGVNFVLTDRNSLDALELGIELAAALHKLYPADFKIDKMQGLLVNQAAFDALMAGQDPRRIAQDWMDELQKFGKMREKYLIYK
;
A
#
# COMPACT_ATOMS: atom_id res chain seq x y z
N MET A 1 -64.48 -14.13 15.47
CA MET A 1 -64.88 -15.39 14.82
C MET A 1 -63.62 -15.88 14.12
N LEU A 2 -62.86 -16.74 14.74
CA LEU A 2 -62.94 -18.19 14.82
C LEU A 2 -62.58 -18.94 13.53
N ARG A 3 -61.44 -19.68 13.65
CA ARG A 3 -61.06 -20.93 12.97
C ARG A 3 -60.42 -20.76 11.58
N SER A 4 -59.36 -21.48 11.23
CA SER A 4 -58.62 -22.66 11.72
C SER A 4 -57.50 -22.88 10.69
N SER A 5 -56.38 -23.49 10.83
CA SER A 5 -55.83 -24.62 11.56
C SER A 5 -54.40 -24.82 11.07
N SER A 6 -53.42 -24.90 11.90
CA SER A 6 -52.63 -26.04 12.34
C SER A 6 -52.41 -27.15 11.29
N MET A 7 -51.12 -27.29 10.91
CA MET A 7 -50.40 -28.56 10.76
C MET A 7 -49.03 -28.31 10.12
N ALA A 8 -48.01 -28.02 10.91
CA ALA A 8 -46.59 -28.19 10.53
C ALA A 8 -45.62 -28.00 11.72
N SER A 9 -45.90 -28.60 12.86
CA SER A 9 -44.99 -28.52 14.02
C SER A 9 -44.79 -29.83 14.77
N ARG A 10 -44.71 -30.98 14.08
CA ARG A 10 -44.47 -32.30 14.73
C ARG A 10 -43.35 -33.14 14.11
N ARG A 11 -42.34 -32.57 13.49
CA ARG A 11 -41.19 -33.34 12.97
C ARG A 11 -39.78 -32.85 13.39
N TRP A 12 -39.69 -31.94 14.34
CA TRP A 12 -38.35 -31.39 14.77
C TRP A 12 -37.98 -31.73 16.22
N CYS A 13 -38.83 -32.36 17.01
CA CYS A 13 -38.51 -32.73 18.41
C CYS A 13 -37.85 -34.13 18.59
N GLY A 14 -37.75 -34.93 17.54
CA GLY A 14 -37.21 -36.30 17.64
C GLY A 14 -35.70 -36.46 17.44
N ARG A 15 -34.99 -35.42 16.95
CA ARG A 15 -33.53 -35.50 16.67
C ARG A 15 -32.66 -34.85 17.74
N LEU A 16 -33.18 -34.03 18.62
CA LEU A 16 -32.40 -33.39 19.70
C LEU A 16 -32.29 -34.27 20.96
N LEU A 17 -33.14 -35.27 21.14
CA LEU A 17 -33.07 -36.16 22.30
C LEU A 17 -32.08 -37.31 22.17
N LEU A 18 -31.63 -37.66 20.95
CA LEU A 18 -30.64 -38.71 20.71
C LEU A 18 -29.19 -38.23 20.85
N HIS A 19 -28.91 -36.92 20.73
CA HIS A 19 -27.56 -36.37 20.91
C HIS A 19 -27.23 -36.04 22.37
N SER A 20 -28.22 -35.82 23.21
CA SER A 20 -28.02 -35.56 24.65
C SER A 20 -27.77 -36.82 25.47
N LEU A 21 -28.20 -37.99 25.00
CA LEU A 21 -27.99 -39.27 25.69
C LEU A 21 -26.62 -39.89 25.40
N ALA A 22 -25.99 -39.54 24.25
CA ALA A 22 -24.66 -39.99 23.90
C ALA A 22 -23.53 -39.22 24.64
N LEU A 23 -23.80 -37.98 25.04
CA LEU A 23 -22.86 -37.17 25.83
C LEU A 23 -22.89 -37.48 27.33
N LEU A 24 -23.98 -38.01 27.86
CA LEU A 24 -24.09 -38.42 29.27
C LEU A 24 -23.49 -39.81 29.54
N LEU A 25 -23.38 -40.67 28.55
CA LEU A 25 -22.75 -42.01 28.68
C LEU A 25 -21.22 -41.96 28.53
N PHE A 26 -20.63 -40.87 27.94
CA PHE A 26 -19.20 -40.71 27.86
C PHE A 26 -18.58 -40.08 29.12
N SER A 27 -19.39 -39.43 29.96
CA SER A 27 -18.94 -38.80 31.21
C SER A 27 -18.99 -39.76 32.42
N LEU A 28 -19.53 -40.94 32.27
CA LEU A 28 -19.68 -41.95 33.37
C LEU A 28 -18.64 -43.06 33.32
N PHE A 29 -17.72 -43.07 32.34
CA PHE A 29 -16.67 -44.10 32.20
C PHE A 29 -15.25 -43.63 32.60
N LEU A 30 -15.11 -42.41 33.15
CA LEU A 30 -13.82 -41.83 33.55
C LEU A 30 -13.69 -41.55 35.07
N CYS A 31 -14.52 -42.16 35.90
CA CYS A 31 -14.47 -41.90 37.34
C CYS A 31 -14.57 -43.20 38.15
N ASN A 32 -13.61 -44.11 37.94
CA ASN A 32 -13.41 -45.23 38.89
C ASN A 32 -12.05 -45.87 38.64
N THR A 33 -10.97 -45.30 39.17
CA THR A 33 -9.78 -46.04 39.71
C THR A 33 -8.92 -45.02 40.47
N MET A 34 -9.22 -44.78 41.74
CA MET A 34 -8.26 -44.37 42.75
C MET A 34 -8.33 -45.39 43.87
N ILE A 35 -7.28 -46.18 44.01
CA ILE A 35 -6.99 -47.00 45.19
C ILE A 35 -5.66 -46.54 45.75
N TRP A 36 -5.69 -46.32 47.04
CA TRP A 36 -4.60 -45.86 47.90
C TRP A 36 -3.48 -46.89 48.04
N ALA A 37 -2.22 -46.42 48.19
CA ALA A 37 -1.19 -47.11 48.97
C ALA A 37 -0.20 -46.08 49.53
N GLU A 38 0.08 -46.26 50.82
CA GLU A 38 0.90 -45.43 51.70
C GLU A 38 2.42 -45.67 51.53
N ASP A 39 3.18 -44.62 51.84
CA ASP A 39 4.55 -44.51 52.39
C ASP A 39 5.58 -45.65 52.26
N SER A 40 6.74 -45.32 51.68
CA SER A 40 8.06 -45.51 52.30
C SER A 40 9.19 -44.88 51.43
N ASP A 41 9.90 -43.89 52.00
CA ASP A 41 11.17 -43.41 51.52
C ASP A 41 12.26 -44.43 51.85
N PRO A 42 13.31 -44.65 51.05
CA PRO A 42 14.57 -44.02 51.29
C PRO A 42 15.46 -43.68 50.06
N ALA A 43 16.22 -42.64 50.24
CA ALA A 43 17.34 -42.12 49.46
C ALA A 43 18.04 -43.07 48.47
N GLY A 44 18.04 -42.67 47.19
CA GLY A 44 18.87 -43.26 46.15
C GLY A 44 19.18 -42.26 45.03
N LEU A 45 20.41 -41.84 44.94
CA LEU A 45 20.97 -41.04 43.84
C LEU A 45 20.58 -41.61 42.48
N LEU A 46 19.86 -40.87 41.66
CA LEU A 46 19.70 -41.16 40.23
C LEU A 46 20.07 -39.92 39.40
N ALA A 47 20.93 -40.17 38.41
CA ALA A 47 21.36 -39.20 37.40
C ALA A 47 20.19 -38.64 36.58
N PRO A 48 20.32 -37.45 35.99
CA PRO A 48 19.24 -36.84 35.21
C PRO A 48 18.98 -37.64 33.93
N THR A 49 17.78 -38.19 33.81
CA THR A 49 17.28 -38.80 32.59
C THR A 49 17.15 -37.75 31.50
N GLN A 50 17.83 -37.99 30.39
CA GLN A 50 17.68 -37.23 29.16
C GLN A 50 16.22 -37.33 28.67
N SER A 51 15.54 -36.21 28.55
CA SER A 51 14.26 -36.08 27.83
C SER A 51 14.47 -36.48 26.37
N SER A 52 13.75 -37.48 25.90
CA SER A 52 13.75 -37.92 24.51
C SER A 52 13.30 -36.76 23.58
N ALA A 53 14.24 -36.19 22.85
CA ALA A 53 13.96 -35.31 21.75
C ALA A 53 13.30 -36.09 20.59
N ALA A 54 12.29 -35.48 19.95
CA ALA A 54 11.72 -35.97 18.69
C ALA A 54 12.84 -36.16 17.64
N PRO A 55 12.69 -37.07 16.65
CA PRO A 55 13.76 -37.36 15.69
C PRO A 55 14.10 -36.12 14.86
N ALA A 56 15.36 -35.73 14.93
CA ALA A 56 15.91 -34.64 14.11
C ALA A 56 15.86 -35.04 12.64
N SER A 57 15.21 -34.25 11.82
CA SER A 57 15.46 -34.21 10.37
C SER A 57 16.96 -34.00 10.14
N ASN A 58 17.52 -34.60 9.09
CA ASN A 58 18.94 -34.47 8.73
C ASN A 58 19.38 -33.01 8.84
N PRO A 59 20.35 -32.69 9.69
CA PRO A 59 20.78 -31.32 9.89
C PRO A 59 21.43 -30.79 8.61
N VAL A 60 20.93 -29.67 8.13
CA VAL A 60 21.62 -28.86 7.12
C VAL A 60 23.05 -28.62 7.65
N LYS A 61 24.09 -28.95 6.88
CA LYS A 61 25.46 -28.71 7.30
C LYS A 61 25.79 -27.22 7.22
N LEU A 62 25.56 -26.51 8.31
CA LEU A 62 25.94 -25.10 8.48
C LEU A 62 27.31 -24.97 9.19
N SER A 63 28.26 -25.81 8.79
CA SER A 63 29.59 -25.83 9.44
C SER A 63 30.40 -24.54 9.26
N GLY A 64 30.13 -23.78 8.18
CA GLY A 64 30.74 -22.48 7.95
C GLY A 64 30.29 -21.45 8.99
N VAL A 65 29.00 -21.48 9.38
CA VAL A 65 28.45 -20.58 10.39
C VAL A 65 29.13 -20.77 11.76
N ASP A 66 29.42 -22.01 12.15
CA ASP A 66 30.12 -22.29 13.40
C ASP A 66 31.50 -21.60 13.43
N SER A 67 32.23 -21.68 12.33
CA SER A 67 33.56 -21.07 12.21
C SER A 67 33.48 -19.55 12.29
N ILE A 68 32.47 -18.95 11.59
CA ILE A 68 32.27 -17.50 11.55
C ILE A 68 31.97 -16.96 12.96
N ILE A 69 31.03 -17.60 13.70
CA ILE A 69 30.64 -17.13 15.04
C ILE A 69 31.77 -17.35 16.05
N ASN A 70 32.43 -18.51 16.03
CA ASN A 70 33.55 -18.79 16.93
C ASN A 70 34.74 -17.86 16.69
N GLN A 71 34.99 -17.47 15.43
CA GLN A 71 36.04 -16.48 15.12
C GLN A 71 35.67 -15.10 15.70
N ALA A 72 34.43 -14.69 15.58
CA ALA A 72 33.96 -13.39 16.15
C ALA A 72 34.07 -13.37 17.68
N ILE A 73 33.86 -14.51 18.35
CA ILE A 73 34.09 -14.65 19.80
C ILE A 73 35.60 -14.58 20.10
N ALA A 74 36.46 -15.28 19.35
CA ALA A 74 37.92 -15.29 19.53
C ALA A 74 38.51 -13.88 19.32
N ASP A 75 37.99 -13.13 18.35
CA ASP A 75 38.37 -11.74 18.04
C ASP A 75 37.85 -10.72 19.09
N GLY A 76 37.03 -11.16 20.06
CA GLY A 76 36.45 -10.30 21.09
C GLY A 76 35.35 -9.39 20.57
N ASN A 77 34.81 -9.61 19.37
CA ASN A 77 33.73 -8.84 18.78
C ASN A 77 32.39 -9.09 19.48
N ILE A 78 32.19 -10.30 20.01
CA ILE A 78 31.01 -10.69 20.77
C ILE A 78 31.42 -11.63 21.92
N PRO A 79 30.71 -11.62 23.05
CA PRO A 79 30.97 -12.58 24.14
C PRO A 79 30.44 -13.99 23.83
N GLY A 80 29.37 -14.05 23.05
CA GLY A 80 28.68 -15.27 22.65
C GLY A 80 27.41 -14.92 21.86
N ALA A 81 26.72 -15.93 21.36
CA ALA A 81 25.48 -15.72 20.57
C ALA A 81 24.54 -16.92 20.72
N VAL A 82 23.24 -16.65 20.41
CA VAL A 82 22.25 -17.68 20.06
C VAL A 82 21.85 -17.43 18.60
N LEU A 83 21.95 -18.47 17.79
CA LEU A 83 21.53 -18.49 16.40
C LEU A 83 20.33 -19.43 16.26
N VAL A 84 19.26 -18.95 15.62
CA VAL A 84 18.09 -19.73 15.22
C VAL A 84 17.82 -19.47 13.74
N VAL A 85 17.68 -20.52 12.95
CA VAL A 85 17.36 -20.46 11.52
C VAL A 85 16.11 -21.30 11.27
N GLY A 86 15.13 -20.69 10.62
CA GLY A 86 13.93 -21.38 10.15
C GLY A 86 13.87 -21.44 8.63
N HIS A 87 13.23 -22.50 8.11
CA HIS A 87 12.95 -22.68 6.68
C HIS A 87 11.74 -23.61 6.55
N ASP A 88 10.78 -23.25 5.67
CA ASP A 88 9.56 -24.02 5.43
C ASP A 88 8.81 -24.45 6.69
N GLY A 89 8.54 -23.52 7.58
CA GLY A 89 7.80 -23.77 8.82
C GLY A 89 8.54 -24.57 9.89
N LYS A 90 9.84 -24.84 9.70
CA LYS A 90 10.66 -25.64 10.63
C LYS A 90 11.91 -24.89 11.07
N VAL A 91 12.27 -25.01 12.33
CA VAL A 91 13.59 -24.62 12.81
C VAL A 91 14.61 -25.65 12.32
N ILE A 92 15.44 -25.26 11.34
CA ILE A 92 16.45 -26.15 10.74
C ILE A 92 17.81 -26.05 11.43
N TYR A 93 18.06 -24.99 12.19
CA TYR A 93 19.27 -24.80 12.96
C TYR A 93 19.03 -24.01 14.23
N ARG A 94 19.64 -24.44 15.35
CA ARG A 94 19.49 -23.80 16.65
C ARG A 94 20.69 -24.10 17.52
N LYS A 95 21.50 -23.08 17.87
CA LYS A 95 22.73 -23.27 18.63
C LYS A 95 23.11 -22.06 19.47
N ALA A 96 23.69 -22.33 20.63
CA ALA A 96 24.30 -21.35 21.52
C ALA A 96 25.83 -21.43 21.48
N TYR A 97 26.49 -20.27 21.50
CA TYR A 97 27.95 -20.15 21.39
C TYR A 97 28.50 -19.26 22.51
N GLY A 98 29.67 -19.55 23.01
CA GLY A 98 30.42 -18.73 23.97
C GLY A 98 29.68 -18.47 25.28
N TYR A 99 29.65 -17.22 25.71
CA TYR A 99 29.17 -16.83 27.03
C TYR A 99 28.10 -15.73 26.93
N ARG A 100 27.04 -15.81 27.76
CA ARG A 100 26.07 -14.73 27.88
C ARG A 100 26.56 -13.61 28.78
N SER A 101 27.51 -13.93 29.67
CA SER A 101 28.16 -12.94 30.57
C SER A 101 29.65 -13.28 30.74
N LEU A 102 30.50 -12.26 30.61
CA LEU A 102 31.93 -12.31 30.95
C LEU A 102 32.14 -11.70 32.33
N GLU A 103 31.42 -10.63 32.64
CA GLU A 103 31.51 -9.89 33.90
C GLU A 103 30.08 -9.65 34.46
N PRO A 104 29.91 -9.52 35.78
CA PRO A 104 30.88 -9.73 36.85
C PRO A 104 31.22 -11.21 37.07
N LYS A 105 30.46 -12.10 36.45
CA LYS A 105 30.69 -13.56 36.52
C LYS A 105 30.56 -14.18 35.15
N ARG A 106 31.52 -15.02 34.80
CA ARG A 106 31.49 -15.77 33.53
C ARG A 106 30.37 -16.83 33.55
N LEU A 107 29.39 -16.70 32.64
CA LEU A 107 28.26 -17.61 32.51
C LEU A 107 28.13 -18.07 31.06
N PRO A 108 28.01 -19.40 30.83
CA PRO A 108 27.88 -19.92 29.46
C PRO A 108 26.61 -19.43 28.80
N MET A 109 26.61 -19.24 27.46
CA MET A 109 25.42 -19.00 26.65
C MET A 109 24.57 -20.27 26.65
N THR A 110 23.24 -20.09 26.72
CA THR A 110 22.26 -21.19 26.62
C THR A 110 21.18 -20.82 25.66
N LEU A 111 20.47 -21.79 25.10
CA LEU A 111 19.41 -21.56 24.12
C LEU A 111 18.22 -20.76 24.69
N ASP A 112 17.99 -20.86 26.01
CA ASP A 112 16.96 -20.09 26.72
C ASP A 112 17.45 -18.74 27.26
N THR A 113 18.61 -18.27 26.79
CA THR A 113 19.14 -16.96 27.16
C THR A 113 18.21 -15.89 26.63
N ILE A 114 17.87 -14.96 27.53
CA ILE A 114 17.01 -13.81 27.24
C ILE A 114 17.90 -12.59 26.93
N PHE A 115 17.62 -11.88 25.86
CA PHE A 115 18.38 -10.71 25.42
C PHE A 115 17.56 -9.44 25.52
N ASP A 116 18.21 -8.33 25.80
CA ASP A 116 17.69 -7.00 25.53
C ASP A 116 17.67 -6.84 24.01
N LEU A 117 16.47 -6.76 23.43
CA LEU A 117 16.23 -6.75 21.99
C LEU A 117 16.50 -5.39 21.35
N ALA A 118 16.70 -4.35 22.16
CA ALA A 118 16.93 -2.99 21.71
C ALA A 118 15.93 -2.59 20.62
N SER A 119 16.40 -2.09 19.47
CA SER A 119 15.51 -1.60 18.39
C SER A 119 14.66 -2.66 17.69
N LEU A 120 14.87 -3.96 17.93
CA LEU A 120 13.87 -4.97 17.52
C LEU A 120 12.51 -4.75 18.19
N THR A 121 12.47 -4.02 19.31
CA THR A 121 11.24 -3.53 19.94
C THR A 121 10.34 -2.79 18.95
N LYS A 122 10.93 -1.97 18.07
CA LYS A 122 10.20 -1.18 17.06
C LYS A 122 9.30 -2.04 16.18
N VAL A 123 9.84 -3.16 15.69
CA VAL A 123 9.14 -4.01 14.73
C VAL A 123 8.27 -5.07 15.42
N ILE A 124 8.77 -5.68 16.51
CA ILE A 124 8.04 -6.76 17.18
C ILE A 124 6.85 -6.22 17.99
N ALA A 125 7.02 -5.11 18.69
CA ALA A 125 6.00 -4.55 19.57
C ALA A 125 5.25 -3.39 18.89
N THR A 126 5.93 -2.27 18.64
CA THR A 126 5.27 -1.00 18.29
C THR A 126 4.65 -1.02 16.89
N THR A 127 5.41 -1.42 15.87
CA THR A 127 4.86 -1.50 14.50
C THR A 127 3.70 -2.47 14.43
N THR A 128 3.85 -3.67 15.01
CA THR A 128 2.78 -4.69 15.03
C THR A 128 1.53 -4.15 15.71
N ALA A 129 1.65 -3.45 16.84
CA ALA A 129 0.52 -2.81 17.51
C ALA A 129 -0.15 -1.74 16.65
N VAL A 130 0.62 -0.87 15.99
CA VAL A 130 0.08 0.15 15.08
C VAL A 130 -0.64 -0.49 13.89
N MET A 131 -0.11 -1.58 13.33
CA MET A 131 -0.75 -2.32 12.24
C MET A 131 -2.08 -2.94 12.69
N GLN A 132 -2.16 -3.50 13.91
CA GLN A 132 -3.43 -3.98 14.47
C GLN A 132 -4.45 -2.86 14.60
N LEU A 133 -4.03 -1.67 15.04
CA LEU A 133 -4.93 -0.51 15.13
C LEU A 133 -5.39 -0.01 13.75
N MET A 134 -4.57 -0.17 12.72
CA MET A 134 -4.94 0.13 11.34
C MET A 134 -6.02 -0.86 10.85
N GLU A 135 -5.85 -2.16 11.08
CA GLU A 135 -6.85 -3.19 10.72
C GLU A 135 -8.19 -2.96 11.42
N LEU A 136 -8.15 -2.49 12.66
CA LEU A 136 -9.34 -2.12 13.43
C LEU A 136 -9.97 -0.80 12.99
N GLY A 137 -9.41 -0.13 11.97
CA GLY A 137 -9.87 1.17 11.49
C GLY A 137 -9.68 2.33 12.49
N LYS A 138 -8.92 2.11 13.58
CA LYS A 138 -8.68 3.11 14.61
C LYS A 138 -7.65 4.15 14.23
N VAL A 139 -6.71 3.79 13.34
CA VAL A 139 -5.69 4.70 12.79
C VAL A 139 -5.57 4.49 11.27
N ARG A 140 -5.16 5.54 10.55
CA ARG A 140 -4.83 5.48 9.12
C ARG A 140 -3.40 5.95 8.92
N MET A 141 -2.65 5.28 8.06
CA MET A 141 -1.21 5.56 7.86
C MET A 141 -0.92 6.97 7.38
N ASN A 142 -1.81 7.55 6.60
CA ASN A 142 -1.68 8.91 6.07
C ASN A 142 -2.33 9.98 6.95
N ASP A 143 -2.93 9.60 8.09
CA ASP A 143 -3.42 10.59 9.04
C ASP A 143 -2.25 11.32 9.71
N PRO A 144 -2.36 12.63 9.93
CA PRO A 144 -1.42 13.35 10.78
C PRO A 144 -1.41 12.76 12.19
N VAL A 145 -0.23 12.65 12.78
CA VAL A 145 -0.06 12.20 14.18
C VAL A 145 -0.83 13.13 15.13
N ALA A 146 -0.86 14.42 14.83
CA ALA A 146 -1.57 15.46 15.55
C ALA A 146 -3.08 15.20 15.71
N LYS A 147 -3.69 14.43 14.81
CA LYS A 147 -5.08 13.98 14.92
C LYS A 147 -5.34 13.14 16.18
N TYR A 148 -4.35 12.39 16.63
CA TYR A 148 -4.44 11.48 17.78
C TYR A 148 -3.74 12.02 19.01
N ILE A 149 -2.66 12.79 18.79
CA ILE A 149 -1.82 13.42 19.82
C ILE A 149 -1.78 14.92 19.52
N SER A 150 -2.75 15.67 20.02
CA SER A 150 -2.91 17.11 19.72
C SER A 150 -1.65 17.93 20.05
N ASP A 151 -0.94 17.57 21.13
CA ASP A 151 0.27 18.26 21.55
C ASP A 151 1.43 18.12 20.55
N PHE A 152 1.36 17.16 19.64
CA PHE A 152 2.34 16.98 18.58
C PHE A 152 2.24 18.04 17.47
N ALA A 153 1.10 18.72 17.31
CA ALA A 153 0.85 19.75 16.30
C ALA A 153 1.64 21.05 16.51
N GLN A 154 2.85 20.99 17.06
CA GLN A 154 3.67 22.16 17.38
C GLN A 154 4.91 22.19 16.48
N ASN A 155 5.43 23.41 16.25
CA ASN A 155 6.72 23.62 15.61
C ASN A 155 6.84 22.98 14.21
N GLY A 156 5.77 23.08 13.39
CA GLY A 156 5.76 22.61 12.00
C GLY A 156 5.56 21.10 11.82
N LYS A 157 4.89 20.43 12.80
CA LYS A 157 4.61 19.00 12.76
C LYS A 157 3.15 18.65 12.48
N ASP A 158 2.31 19.64 12.15
CA ASP A 158 0.86 19.48 11.97
C ASP A 158 0.53 18.37 10.97
N ASP A 159 1.31 18.25 9.91
CA ASP A 159 1.07 17.34 8.80
C ASP A 159 1.96 16.09 8.80
N ILE A 160 2.81 15.90 9.83
CA ILE A 160 3.62 14.68 9.93
C ILE A 160 2.70 13.48 10.14
N THR A 161 2.76 12.53 9.20
CA THR A 161 1.89 11.35 9.18
C THR A 161 2.46 10.18 9.98
N ILE A 162 1.57 9.24 10.36
CA ILE A 162 1.96 7.96 10.97
C ILE A 162 2.92 7.19 10.04
N ARG A 163 2.69 7.23 8.73
CA ARG A 163 3.59 6.65 7.72
C ARG A 163 5.01 7.22 7.82
N GLN A 164 5.15 8.54 7.92
CA GLN A 164 6.46 9.19 8.02
C GLN A 164 7.19 8.82 9.32
N LEU A 165 6.48 8.63 10.44
CA LEU A 165 7.10 8.10 11.65
C LEU A 165 7.59 6.66 11.45
N LEU A 166 6.73 5.76 10.93
CA LEU A 166 7.06 4.35 10.72
C LEU A 166 8.21 4.12 9.73
N THR A 167 8.42 5.04 8.79
CA THR A 167 9.45 4.94 7.75
C THR A 167 10.70 5.77 8.04
N HIS A 168 10.73 6.52 9.15
CA HIS A 168 11.81 7.43 9.51
C HIS A 168 12.00 8.60 8.52
N TYR A 169 10.89 9.11 7.97
CA TYR A 169 10.84 10.28 7.09
C TYR A 169 10.13 11.49 7.72
N SER A 170 10.03 11.51 9.03
CA SER A 170 9.42 12.63 9.79
C SER A 170 10.28 13.89 9.84
N GLY A 171 11.59 13.77 9.60
CA GLY A 171 12.56 14.85 9.80
C GLY A 171 12.93 15.10 11.27
N LEU A 172 12.42 14.30 12.22
CA LEU A 172 12.75 14.44 13.66
C LEU A 172 14.17 13.99 13.95
N ALA A 173 14.78 14.58 14.98
CA ALA A 173 16.11 14.23 15.50
C ALA A 173 16.23 12.72 15.81
N PRO A 174 17.44 12.15 15.79
CA PRO A 174 17.66 10.74 16.09
C PRO A 174 17.15 10.30 17.47
N ASP A 175 17.31 11.12 18.52
CA ASP A 175 16.90 10.81 19.89
C ASP A 175 16.63 12.10 20.69
N LEU A 176 16.05 11.96 21.87
CA LEU A 176 15.87 13.05 22.82
C LEU A 176 17.22 13.47 23.44
N ASP A 177 17.33 14.76 23.78
CA ASP A 177 18.54 15.27 24.45
C ASP A 177 18.70 14.61 25.84
N LEU A 178 19.81 13.91 26.02
CA LEU A 178 20.21 13.29 27.28
C LEU A 178 21.12 14.18 28.14
N GLY A 179 21.60 15.30 27.59
CA GLY A 179 22.44 16.26 28.31
C GLY A 179 21.67 16.96 29.42
N THR A 180 20.39 17.27 29.18
CA THR A 180 19.51 17.84 30.21
C THR A 180 18.87 16.72 31.04
N PRO A 181 18.87 16.82 32.39
CA PRO A 181 18.21 15.83 33.25
C PRO A 181 16.68 15.84 33.07
N TRP A 182 16.11 14.68 32.73
CA TRP A 182 14.66 14.43 32.75
C TRP A 182 14.40 12.97 33.07
N GLU A 183 13.20 12.67 33.56
CA GLU A 183 12.78 11.32 33.93
C GLU A 183 11.27 11.16 33.75
N GLY A 184 10.85 9.94 33.44
CA GLY A 184 9.45 9.55 33.25
C GLY A 184 8.96 9.60 31.84
N LYS A 185 8.08 8.64 31.52
CA LYS A 185 7.51 8.44 30.17
C LYS A 185 6.75 9.69 29.70
N GLN A 186 5.93 10.29 30.56
CA GLN A 186 5.16 11.48 30.20
C GLN A 186 6.05 12.68 29.83
N THR A 187 7.17 12.83 30.53
CA THR A 187 8.15 13.89 30.20
C THR A 187 8.77 13.64 28.83
N ALA A 188 9.12 12.38 28.50
CA ALA A 188 9.64 12.03 27.18
C ALA A 188 8.65 12.37 26.07
N TYR A 189 7.37 12.06 26.25
CA TYR A 189 6.31 12.39 25.30
C TYR A 189 6.18 13.90 25.08
N GLN A 190 6.22 14.69 26.15
CA GLN A 190 6.19 16.15 26.08
C GLN A 190 7.41 16.72 25.35
N LEU A 191 8.61 16.22 25.64
CA LEU A 191 9.84 16.65 24.96
C LEU A 191 9.78 16.33 23.46
N ALA A 192 9.36 15.11 23.09
CA ALA A 192 9.18 14.72 21.70
C ALA A 192 8.11 15.57 20.98
N ALA A 193 7.01 15.87 21.65
CA ALA A 193 5.93 16.68 21.11
C ALA A 193 6.33 18.13 20.82
N VAL A 194 7.23 18.74 21.60
CA VAL A 194 7.66 20.14 21.38
C VAL A 194 8.91 20.27 20.50
N MET A 195 9.63 19.18 20.22
CA MET A 195 10.84 19.23 19.39
C MET A 195 10.49 19.55 17.94
N PRO A 196 11.14 20.54 17.30
CA PRO A 196 10.96 20.80 15.87
C PRO A 196 11.63 19.72 15.03
N PRO A 197 11.18 19.47 13.80
CA PRO A 197 11.91 18.64 12.86
C PRO A 197 13.23 19.34 12.47
N GLU A 198 14.32 18.56 12.35
CA GLU A 198 15.63 19.05 11.90
C GLU A 198 15.70 19.22 10.38
N THR A 199 14.88 18.45 9.65
CA THR A 199 14.76 18.53 8.19
C THR A 199 13.28 18.57 7.81
N THR A 200 12.98 19.01 6.59
CA THR A 200 11.61 19.05 6.08
C THR A 200 11.00 17.63 6.12
N PRO A 201 9.82 17.44 6.73
CA PRO A 201 9.15 16.14 6.74
C PRO A 201 8.96 15.58 5.32
N GLY A 202 9.30 14.32 5.14
CA GLY A 202 9.25 13.65 3.82
C GLY A 202 10.48 13.83 2.93
N SER A 203 11.40 14.77 3.24
CA SER A 203 12.53 15.10 2.35
C SER A 203 13.73 14.16 2.47
N GLY A 204 13.91 13.49 3.61
CA GLY A 204 15.08 12.68 3.88
C GLY A 204 14.87 11.60 4.93
N PHE A 205 15.70 10.58 4.84
CA PHE A 205 15.74 9.49 5.83
C PHE A 205 16.62 9.90 7.01
N VAL A 206 16.02 9.98 8.19
CA VAL A 206 16.70 10.16 9.48
C VAL A 206 16.20 9.06 10.42
N TYR A 207 17.05 8.07 10.73
CA TYR A 207 16.68 7.06 11.72
C TYR A 207 16.48 7.73 13.09
N SER A 208 15.24 7.74 13.57
CA SER A 208 14.83 8.50 14.73
C SER A 208 14.09 7.62 15.74
N ASP A 209 14.59 7.56 16.96
CA ASP A 209 13.94 6.90 18.09
C ASP A 209 12.71 7.68 18.55
N ILE A 210 12.71 9.01 18.36
CA ILE A 210 11.57 9.88 18.66
C ILE A 210 10.32 9.45 17.88
N ASN A 211 10.47 9.03 16.64
CA ASN A 211 9.36 8.50 15.86
C ASN A 211 8.63 7.37 16.58
N PHE A 212 9.38 6.44 17.12
CA PHE A 212 8.83 5.26 17.79
C PHE A 212 8.41 5.56 19.24
N ILE A 213 9.00 6.56 19.89
CA ILE A 213 8.48 7.13 21.16
C ILE A 213 7.05 7.61 20.93
N MET A 214 6.82 8.43 19.90
CA MET A 214 5.50 8.95 19.54
C MET A 214 4.53 7.87 19.06
N LEU A 215 5.00 6.86 18.33
CA LEU A 215 4.16 5.70 17.96
C LEU A 215 3.75 4.86 19.17
N GLY A 216 4.61 4.73 20.16
CA GLY A 216 4.26 4.13 21.45
C GLY A 216 3.17 4.91 22.18
N GLU A 217 3.28 6.25 22.23
CA GLU A 217 2.23 7.11 22.77
C GLU A 217 0.93 6.99 21.98
N LEU A 218 1.00 6.92 20.64
CA LEU A 218 -0.15 6.73 19.77
C LEU A 218 -0.94 5.47 20.16
N VAL A 219 -0.24 4.34 20.35
CA VAL A 219 -0.88 3.10 20.79
C VAL A 219 -1.60 3.31 22.12
N GLU A 220 -0.93 3.91 23.12
CA GLU A 220 -1.52 4.16 24.44
C GLU A 220 -2.73 5.10 24.38
N LYS A 221 -2.65 6.18 23.58
CA LYS A 221 -3.77 7.14 23.42
C LYS A 221 -5.00 6.53 22.75
N VAL A 222 -4.78 5.71 21.69
CA VAL A 222 -5.87 5.15 20.91
C VAL A 222 -6.54 3.98 21.61
N THR A 223 -5.78 3.20 22.40
CA THR A 223 -6.30 2.02 23.09
C THR A 223 -6.74 2.29 24.53
N GLY A 224 -6.13 3.25 25.19
CA GLY A 224 -6.26 3.47 26.65
C GLY A 224 -5.46 2.47 27.48
N GLU A 225 -4.68 1.60 26.87
CA GLU A 225 -3.82 0.61 27.52
C GLU A 225 -2.35 1.06 27.47
N THR A 226 -1.52 0.64 28.43
CA THR A 226 -0.07 0.85 28.33
C THR A 226 0.52 -0.04 27.23
N LEU A 227 1.60 0.41 26.58
CA LEU A 227 2.21 -0.30 25.46
C LEU A 227 2.63 -1.73 25.82
N ASP A 228 3.17 -1.95 27.02
CA ASP A 228 3.55 -3.27 27.51
C ASP A 228 2.34 -4.18 27.78
N ALA A 229 1.24 -3.63 28.30
CA ALA A 229 0.00 -4.39 28.50
C ALA A 229 -0.61 -4.78 27.14
N TYR A 230 -0.75 -3.81 26.23
CA TYR A 230 -1.31 -4.05 24.89
C TYR A 230 -0.52 -5.12 24.14
N THR A 231 0.80 -4.97 24.07
CA THR A 231 1.63 -5.93 23.31
C THR A 231 1.67 -7.31 23.96
N ALA A 232 1.66 -7.40 25.28
CA ALA A 232 1.56 -8.68 25.99
C ALA A 232 0.23 -9.41 25.67
N GLN A 233 -0.88 -8.68 25.66
CA GLN A 233 -2.21 -9.26 25.44
C GLN A 233 -2.45 -9.61 23.97
N HIS A 234 -2.10 -8.73 23.04
CA HIS A 234 -2.48 -8.81 21.63
C HIS A 234 -1.41 -9.39 20.71
N ILE A 235 -0.15 -9.53 21.17
CA ILE A 235 0.96 -10.05 20.36
C ILE A 235 1.60 -11.26 21.05
N PHE A 236 2.16 -11.07 22.26
CA PHE A 236 3.02 -12.12 22.85
C PHE A 236 2.22 -13.32 23.37
N THR A 237 1.05 -13.08 24.00
CA THR A 237 0.20 -14.16 24.50
C THR A 237 -0.40 -15.00 23.37
N PRO A 238 -1.03 -14.43 22.31
CA PRO A 238 -1.50 -15.22 21.17
C PRO A 238 -0.43 -16.08 20.54
N LEU A 239 0.79 -15.54 20.36
CA LEU A 239 1.93 -16.26 19.78
C LEU A 239 2.66 -17.19 20.75
N LYS A 240 2.21 -17.27 22.02
CA LYS A 240 2.87 -18.05 23.08
C LYS A 240 4.35 -17.70 23.24
N MET A 241 4.68 -16.40 23.14
CA MET A 241 6.02 -15.87 23.35
C MET A 241 6.26 -15.64 24.86
N LEU A 242 6.40 -16.71 25.59
CA LEU A 242 6.34 -16.75 27.05
C LEU A 242 7.54 -16.06 27.74
N HIS A 243 8.62 -15.83 27.01
CA HIS A 243 9.85 -15.18 27.50
C HIS A 243 10.11 -13.84 26.83
N THR A 244 9.08 -13.26 26.17
CA THR A 244 9.17 -11.95 25.53
C THR A 244 8.28 -10.95 26.26
N ARG A 245 8.89 -9.88 26.80
CA ARG A 245 8.16 -8.82 27.51
C ARG A 245 9.03 -7.60 27.80
N TYR A 246 8.39 -6.50 28.09
CA TYR A 246 8.98 -5.38 28.80
C TYR A 246 9.19 -5.71 30.28
N LEU A 247 10.12 -5.04 30.95
CA LEU A 247 10.36 -5.14 32.39
C LEU A 247 10.45 -6.60 32.88
N PRO A 248 11.45 -7.37 32.45
CA PRO A 248 11.55 -8.77 32.85
C PRO A 248 11.63 -8.92 34.37
N PRO A 249 10.96 -9.94 34.96
CA PRO A 249 10.94 -10.13 36.40
C PRO A 249 12.34 -10.46 36.94
N ALA A 250 12.62 -10.02 38.15
CA ALA A 250 13.93 -10.24 38.79
C ALA A 250 14.35 -11.72 38.85
N ALA A 251 13.40 -12.63 38.90
CA ALA A 251 13.65 -14.08 38.86
C ALA A 251 14.31 -14.54 37.56
N TRP A 252 14.17 -13.79 36.46
CA TRP A 252 14.79 -14.12 35.18
C TRP A 252 16.24 -13.65 35.06
N ARG A 253 16.73 -12.85 36.00
CA ARG A 253 18.04 -12.19 35.91
C ARG A 253 19.18 -13.12 35.48
N LEU A 254 19.27 -14.34 36.05
CA LEU A 254 20.34 -15.28 35.72
C LEU A 254 20.22 -15.88 34.29
N LYS A 255 19.04 -15.78 33.66
CA LYS A 255 18.84 -16.19 32.28
C LYS A 255 19.05 -15.02 31.29
N ILE A 256 19.05 -13.77 31.76
CA ILE A 256 19.27 -12.61 30.91
C ILE A 256 20.76 -12.42 30.63
N ALA A 257 21.12 -12.13 29.39
CA ALA A 257 22.44 -11.67 29.02
C ALA A 257 22.59 -10.19 29.45
N PRO A 258 23.56 -9.87 30.35
CA PRO A 258 23.83 -8.48 30.70
C PRO A 258 24.36 -7.72 29.48
N THR A 259 24.11 -6.41 29.44
CA THR A 259 24.58 -5.55 28.34
C THR A 259 25.90 -4.89 28.71
N GLN A 260 25.93 -3.73 29.27
CA GLN A 260 27.18 -3.05 29.63
C GLN A 260 27.11 -2.41 31.01
N TYR A 261 28.23 -1.91 31.50
CA TYR A 261 28.26 -1.04 32.66
C TYR A 261 27.71 0.35 32.29
N ASP A 262 26.84 0.88 33.13
CA ASP A 262 26.33 2.25 33.01
C ASP A 262 27.36 3.30 33.46
N GLU A 263 26.95 4.56 33.44
CA GLU A 263 27.78 5.72 33.81
C GLU A 263 28.20 5.72 35.31
N LYS A 264 27.57 4.86 36.12
CA LYS A 264 27.84 4.67 37.54
C LYS A 264 28.59 3.32 37.80
N ASP A 265 29.16 2.74 36.76
CA ASP A 265 29.87 1.44 36.82
C ASP A 265 28.98 0.30 37.38
N LYS A 266 27.68 0.37 37.15
CA LYS A 266 26.73 -0.70 37.49
C LYS A 266 26.33 -1.47 36.22
N MET A 267 26.49 -2.82 36.29
CA MET A 267 26.09 -3.69 35.19
C MET A 267 24.59 -3.62 34.91
N LEU A 268 24.22 -3.25 33.69
CA LEU A 268 22.86 -3.32 33.19
C LEU A 268 22.49 -4.78 32.93
N TRP A 269 21.73 -5.36 33.84
CA TRP A 269 21.36 -6.77 33.84
C TRP A 269 19.88 -6.95 34.14
N GLY A 270 19.08 -7.20 33.10
CA GLY A 270 17.62 -7.20 33.18
C GLY A 270 17.02 -5.78 33.29
N VAL A 271 17.82 -4.79 32.94
CA VAL A 271 17.46 -3.39 32.79
C VAL A 271 17.79 -2.98 31.37
N VAL A 272 16.89 -2.26 30.72
CA VAL A 272 17.05 -1.83 29.31
C VAL A 272 18.35 -1.05 29.11
N HIS A 273 19.07 -1.39 28.06
CA HIS A 273 20.35 -0.77 27.70
C HIS A 273 20.17 0.67 27.23
N ASP A 274 19.16 0.90 26.39
CA ASP A 274 18.87 2.20 25.82
C ASP A 274 18.63 3.27 26.93
N PRO A 275 19.38 4.38 26.95
CA PRO A 275 19.30 5.35 28.04
C PRO A 275 17.99 6.14 28.04
N THR A 276 17.43 6.45 26.87
CA THR A 276 16.16 7.14 26.71
C THR A 276 15.01 6.26 27.22
N ALA A 277 14.94 5.01 26.76
CA ALA A 277 13.95 4.04 27.26
C ALA A 277 14.10 3.79 28.77
N ARG A 278 15.34 3.79 29.30
CA ARG A 278 15.61 3.63 30.72
C ARG A 278 15.07 4.81 31.54
N ARG A 279 15.25 6.06 31.07
CA ARG A 279 14.65 7.25 31.66
C ARG A 279 13.12 7.26 31.57
N MET A 280 12.55 6.63 30.55
CA MET A 280 11.10 6.44 30.38
C MET A 280 10.52 5.35 31.32
N GLY A 281 11.34 4.69 32.14
CA GLY A 281 10.90 3.63 33.04
C GLY A 281 10.95 2.22 32.43
N GLY A 282 11.60 2.03 31.28
CA GLY A 282 11.85 0.72 30.65
C GLY A 282 10.77 0.24 29.68
N VAL A 283 9.71 1.02 29.45
CA VAL A 283 8.66 0.76 28.46
C VAL A 283 8.61 1.90 27.47
N ALA A 284 9.16 1.70 26.28
CA ALA A 284 9.20 2.70 25.23
C ALA A 284 8.96 2.05 23.85
N GLY A 285 8.42 2.83 22.91
CA GLY A 285 8.10 2.31 21.58
C GLY A 285 9.33 1.95 20.74
N HIS A 286 10.49 2.53 21.03
CA HIS A 286 11.73 2.32 20.30
C HIS A 286 12.63 1.22 20.87
N ALA A 287 12.55 0.95 22.19
CA ALA A 287 13.39 -0.03 22.90
C ALA A 287 12.74 -0.47 24.22
N GLY A 288 13.30 -1.52 24.88
CA GLY A 288 12.87 -2.00 26.20
C GLY A 288 12.31 -3.40 26.21
N LEU A 289 12.14 -4.04 25.04
CA LEU A 289 11.68 -5.41 24.93
C LEU A 289 12.83 -6.37 25.21
N PHE A 290 12.55 -7.40 25.98
CA PHE A 290 13.43 -8.55 26.22
C PHE A 290 12.82 -9.81 25.61
N GLY A 291 13.66 -10.73 25.07
CA GLY A 291 13.15 -11.96 24.46
C GLY A 291 14.22 -13.01 24.20
N THR A 292 13.76 -14.20 23.81
CA THR A 292 14.61 -15.36 23.45
C THR A 292 14.57 -15.62 21.94
N GLY A 293 15.57 -16.33 21.42
CA GLY A 293 15.59 -16.75 20.01
C GLY A 293 14.38 -17.60 19.63
N ASP A 294 13.90 -18.45 20.53
CA ASP A 294 12.74 -19.31 20.29
C ASP A 294 11.42 -18.51 20.16
N ASP A 295 11.26 -17.47 20.96
CA ASP A 295 10.06 -16.62 20.86
C ASP A 295 10.09 -15.77 19.59
N LEU A 296 11.28 -15.25 19.22
CA LEU A 296 11.44 -14.52 17.96
C LEU A 296 11.22 -15.43 16.74
N ALA A 297 11.59 -16.71 16.84
CA ALA A 297 11.30 -17.69 15.78
C ALA A 297 9.79 -17.89 15.55
N LYS A 298 8.98 -17.90 16.62
CA LYS A 298 7.52 -17.91 16.49
C LYS A 298 7.00 -16.67 15.79
N PHE A 299 7.49 -15.51 16.19
CA PHE A 299 7.10 -14.24 15.56
C PHE A 299 7.50 -14.19 14.08
N ALA A 300 8.74 -14.56 13.73
CA ALA A 300 9.22 -14.58 12.35
C ALA A 300 8.40 -15.57 11.49
N GLN A 301 8.13 -16.76 12.02
CA GLN A 301 7.29 -17.75 11.33
C GLN A 301 5.86 -17.25 11.13
N THR A 302 5.27 -16.61 12.13
CA THR A 302 3.93 -16.00 12.00
C THR A 302 3.89 -14.98 10.86
N LEU A 303 4.92 -14.16 10.69
CA LEU A 303 4.97 -13.23 9.54
C LEU A 303 5.09 -13.95 8.19
N LEU A 304 5.86 -15.05 8.12
CA LEU A 304 5.95 -15.88 6.91
C LEU A 304 4.61 -16.58 6.60
N ASP A 305 3.86 -16.96 7.63
CA ASP A 305 2.54 -17.58 7.52
C ASP A 305 1.40 -16.56 7.29
N GLY A 306 1.75 -15.29 7.02
CA GLY A 306 0.76 -14.24 6.73
C GLY A 306 0.13 -13.60 7.96
N GLY A 307 0.75 -13.69 9.14
CA GLY A 307 0.34 -12.96 10.35
C GLY A 307 -0.67 -13.70 11.25
N ASP A 308 -0.90 -14.99 11.03
CA ASP A 308 -1.92 -15.79 11.71
C ASP A 308 -1.99 -15.56 13.23
N GLY A 309 -3.16 -15.21 13.69
CA GLY A 309 -3.47 -14.93 15.10
C GLY A 309 -3.15 -13.54 15.60
N ILE A 310 -2.44 -12.68 14.83
CA ILE A 310 -2.10 -11.31 15.26
C ILE A 310 -2.33 -10.23 14.19
N LEU A 311 -2.21 -10.55 12.90
CA LEU A 311 -2.39 -9.63 11.76
C LEU A 311 -3.01 -10.39 10.59
N SER A 312 -3.67 -9.68 9.68
CA SER A 312 -4.08 -10.25 8.40
C SER A 312 -2.89 -10.38 7.43
N PRO A 313 -2.96 -11.26 6.42
CA PRO A 313 -1.95 -11.36 5.38
C PRO A 313 -1.71 -10.02 4.66
N GLU A 314 -2.76 -9.24 4.49
CA GLU A 314 -2.72 -7.92 3.88
C GLU A 314 -1.93 -6.92 4.73
N ALA A 315 -2.12 -6.93 6.04
CA ALA A 315 -1.38 -6.07 6.95
C ALA A 315 0.11 -6.44 6.98
N VAL A 316 0.43 -7.74 6.98
CA VAL A 316 1.81 -8.21 6.89
C VAL A 316 2.44 -7.77 5.56
N ALA A 317 1.77 -8.01 4.43
CA ALA A 317 2.25 -7.60 3.11
C ALA A 317 2.50 -6.08 3.05
N LYS A 318 1.57 -5.28 3.59
CA LYS A 318 1.72 -3.82 3.65
C LYS A 318 2.89 -3.40 4.54
N MET A 319 3.00 -3.99 5.72
CA MET A 319 4.03 -3.65 6.71
C MET A 319 5.44 -3.94 6.19
N THR A 320 5.60 -4.97 5.38
CA THR A 320 6.91 -5.47 4.92
C THR A 320 7.24 -5.06 3.48
N SER A 321 6.37 -4.30 2.82
CA SER A 321 6.59 -3.69 1.50
C SER A 321 7.25 -2.33 1.61
N PRO A 322 7.90 -1.81 0.54
CA PRO A 322 8.45 -0.46 0.53
C PRO A 322 7.37 0.60 0.78
N GLU A 323 7.53 1.35 1.85
CA GLU A 323 6.63 2.42 2.27
C GLU A 323 7.35 3.77 2.44
N THR A 324 8.67 3.80 2.22
CA THR A 324 9.46 5.04 2.13
C THR A 324 9.09 5.82 0.88
N PRO A 325 9.27 7.16 0.88
CA PRO A 325 9.13 7.93 -0.34
C PRO A 325 9.98 7.33 -1.45
N PRO A 326 9.45 7.19 -2.67
CA PRO A 326 10.15 6.49 -3.75
C PRO A 326 11.37 7.20 -4.31
N SER A 327 11.51 8.50 -4.08
CA SER A 327 12.76 9.24 -4.33
C SER A 327 13.87 8.90 -3.34
N ALA A 328 13.53 8.15 -2.28
CA ALA A 328 14.49 7.77 -1.26
C ALA A 328 15.48 6.73 -1.81
N PRO A 329 16.78 6.93 -1.58
CA PRO A 329 17.78 5.90 -1.86
C PRO A 329 17.68 4.70 -0.89
N VAL A 330 16.71 4.73 0.02
CA VAL A 330 16.54 3.79 1.13
C VAL A 330 15.16 3.16 1.02
N LEU A 331 15.09 1.83 0.97
CA LEU A 331 13.82 1.10 0.97
C LEU A 331 13.52 0.57 2.39
N ARG A 332 12.40 1.01 2.94
CA ARG A 332 11.88 0.50 4.22
C ARG A 332 10.39 0.24 4.13
N GLY A 333 9.96 -0.82 4.79
CA GLY A 333 8.56 -1.00 5.15
C GLY A 333 8.18 -0.19 6.40
N PHE A 334 7.00 -0.44 6.95
CA PHE A 334 6.64 0.14 8.24
C PHE A 334 7.48 -0.49 9.35
N GLY A 335 8.43 0.28 9.87
CA GLY A 335 9.41 -0.16 10.84
C GLY A 335 10.54 -1.04 10.29
N TRP A 336 10.32 -1.82 9.25
CA TRP A 336 11.24 -2.82 8.73
C TRP A 336 12.26 -2.26 7.75
N ASP A 337 13.50 -2.73 7.82
CA ASP A 337 14.51 -2.54 6.79
C ASP A 337 14.30 -3.51 5.64
N ILE A 338 14.41 -3.02 4.40
CA ILE A 338 14.38 -3.82 3.16
C ILE A 338 15.73 -3.65 2.43
N ASP A 339 16.08 -2.41 2.10
CA ASP A 339 17.36 -2.07 1.48
C ASP A 339 17.80 -0.67 1.93
N SER A 340 18.63 -0.62 2.97
CA SER A 340 19.10 0.61 3.60
C SER A 340 20.54 0.43 4.13
N PRO A 341 21.22 1.48 4.57
CA PRO A 341 22.51 1.36 5.27
C PRO A 341 22.46 0.48 6.52
N PHE A 342 21.27 0.18 7.05
CA PHE A 342 21.06 -0.68 8.22
C PHE A 342 20.77 -2.15 7.85
N SER A 343 20.65 -2.49 6.57
CA SER A 343 20.29 -3.83 6.08
C SER A 343 21.50 -4.80 6.01
N SER A 344 22.59 -4.54 6.72
CA SER A 344 23.78 -5.42 6.73
C SER A 344 23.47 -6.85 7.17
N ASN A 345 22.45 -7.06 7.98
CA ASN A 345 22.00 -8.38 8.43
C ASN A 345 21.24 -9.17 7.37
N ARG A 346 20.96 -8.60 6.18
CA ARG A 346 20.52 -9.33 4.99
C ARG A 346 21.62 -10.22 4.41
N GLY A 347 22.88 -9.81 4.57
CA GLY A 347 23.99 -10.40 3.83
C GLY A 347 23.92 -10.10 2.34
N ASP A 348 24.70 -10.82 1.54
CA ASP A 348 24.86 -10.57 0.11
C ASP A 348 23.94 -11.45 -0.76
N LEU A 349 23.31 -12.48 -0.19
CA LEU A 349 22.58 -13.49 -0.96
C LEU A 349 21.07 -13.48 -0.76
N PHE A 350 20.55 -12.98 0.36
CA PHE A 350 19.10 -12.79 0.48
C PHE A 350 18.62 -11.70 -0.47
N PRO A 351 17.49 -11.91 -1.19
CA PRO A 351 17.02 -10.99 -2.22
C PRO A 351 16.47 -9.68 -1.64
N VAL A 352 16.40 -8.65 -2.47
CA VAL A 352 15.55 -7.48 -2.19
C VAL A 352 14.11 -7.96 -2.17
N GLY A 353 13.35 -7.58 -1.13
CA GLY A 353 12.02 -8.12 -0.84
C GLY A 353 12.01 -8.95 0.45
N SER A 354 13.18 -9.44 0.87
CA SER A 354 13.39 -9.84 2.25
C SER A 354 13.52 -8.60 3.15
N PHE A 355 13.21 -8.75 4.41
CA PHE A 355 13.15 -7.64 5.36
C PHE A 355 13.67 -8.06 6.74
N GLY A 356 14.07 -7.10 7.53
CA GLY A 356 14.55 -7.37 8.87
C GLY A 356 14.79 -6.13 9.70
N HIS A 357 15.43 -6.32 10.85
CA HIS A 357 15.86 -5.21 11.70
C HIS A 357 17.03 -5.64 12.60
N THR A 358 17.78 -4.65 13.09
CA THR A 358 18.89 -4.86 14.03
C THR A 358 18.61 -4.19 15.36
N GLY A 359 19.23 -4.70 16.44
CA GLY A 359 19.28 -4.05 17.75
C GLY A 359 20.69 -3.61 18.09
N PHE A 360 20.81 -2.45 18.74
CA PHE A 360 22.09 -1.85 19.13
C PHE A 360 22.92 -2.77 20.02
N THR A 361 22.28 -3.53 20.89
CA THR A 361 22.91 -4.49 21.80
C THR A 361 23.63 -5.63 21.10
N GLY A 362 23.36 -5.85 19.79
CA GLY A 362 23.95 -6.92 18.99
C GLY A 362 22.91 -7.86 18.37
N THR A 363 21.64 -7.73 18.72
CA THR A 363 20.54 -8.57 18.23
C THR A 363 20.17 -8.26 16.79
N SER A 364 19.65 -9.25 16.05
CA SER A 364 19.13 -9.09 14.69
C SER A 364 18.14 -10.18 14.32
N MET A 365 17.23 -9.85 13.41
CA MET A 365 16.29 -10.75 12.75
C MET A 365 16.18 -10.36 11.28
N TRP A 366 16.26 -11.36 10.38
CA TRP A 366 16.04 -11.19 8.96
C TRP A 366 15.09 -12.27 8.47
N ILE A 367 14.11 -11.91 7.64
CA ILE A 367 13.02 -12.78 7.16
C ILE A 367 12.96 -12.66 5.65
N ASP A 368 12.96 -13.78 4.96
CA ASP A 368 12.82 -13.85 3.50
C ASP A 368 11.57 -14.64 3.10
N PRO A 369 10.51 -13.95 2.64
CA PRO A 369 9.30 -14.61 2.14
C PRO A 369 9.54 -15.44 0.89
N THR A 370 10.65 -15.20 0.15
CA THR A 370 10.95 -15.90 -1.09
C THR A 370 11.39 -17.33 -0.85
N THR A 371 12.28 -17.49 0.11
CA THR A 371 12.84 -18.80 0.49
C THR A 371 12.15 -19.36 1.72
N HIS A 372 11.05 -18.74 2.17
CA HIS A 372 10.35 -19.10 3.41
C HIS A 372 11.32 -19.30 4.59
N ALA A 373 12.34 -18.43 4.67
CA ALA A 373 13.41 -18.55 5.66
C ALA A 373 13.48 -17.34 6.60
N TYR A 374 14.01 -17.58 7.80
CA TYR A 374 14.41 -16.51 8.71
C TYR A 374 15.73 -16.82 9.41
N VAL A 375 16.48 -15.77 9.73
CA VAL A 375 17.73 -15.82 10.48
C VAL A 375 17.62 -14.90 11.70
N ILE A 376 17.74 -15.48 12.89
CA ILE A 376 17.73 -14.74 14.16
C ILE A 376 19.10 -14.96 14.81
N LEU A 377 19.89 -13.89 14.90
CA LEU A 377 21.18 -13.89 15.60
C LEU A 377 21.08 -12.93 16.79
N LEU A 378 21.09 -13.51 17.99
CA LEU A 378 21.03 -12.73 19.23
C LEU A 378 22.40 -12.80 19.94
N THR A 379 22.99 -11.62 20.13
CA THR A 379 24.21 -11.45 20.92
C THR A 379 24.10 -10.17 21.75
N ASN A 380 24.87 -10.06 22.80
CA ASN A 380 25.07 -8.87 23.61
C ASN A 380 26.45 -8.25 23.34
N SER A 381 26.70 -7.86 22.08
CA SER A 381 28.03 -7.37 21.64
C SER A 381 28.54 -6.16 22.42
N VAL A 382 27.67 -5.39 23.02
CA VAL A 382 28.02 -4.26 23.91
C VAL A 382 28.62 -4.71 25.25
N HIS A 383 28.52 -5.99 25.61
CA HIS A 383 29.03 -6.53 26.87
C HIS A 383 30.54 -6.75 26.82
N PRO A 384 31.31 -6.36 27.86
CA PRO A 384 30.86 -5.69 29.07
C PRO A 384 30.97 -4.15 29.05
N ARG A 385 31.69 -3.56 28.08
CA ARG A 385 32.03 -2.12 28.09
C ARG A 385 31.83 -1.42 26.73
N GLY A 386 30.87 -1.86 25.94
CA GLY A 386 30.47 -1.20 24.68
C GLY A 386 31.44 -1.32 23.51
N LYS A 387 32.44 -2.20 23.58
CA LYS A 387 33.52 -2.31 22.57
C LYS A 387 33.28 -3.31 21.45
N GLY A 388 32.28 -4.18 21.59
CA GLY A 388 31.99 -5.20 20.61
C GLY A 388 31.24 -4.66 19.37
N ASN A 389 31.32 -5.40 18.27
CA ASN A 389 30.62 -5.03 17.02
C ASN A 389 30.13 -6.31 16.32
N ALA A 390 28.82 -6.38 16.10
CA ALA A 390 28.14 -7.48 15.42
C ALA A 390 27.83 -7.22 13.94
N ILE A 391 28.14 -6.04 13.38
CA ILE A 391 27.71 -5.66 12.01
C ILE A 391 28.24 -6.64 10.97
N GLY A 392 29.55 -6.81 10.90
CA GLY A 392 30.18 -7.74 9.94
C GLY A 392 29.84 -9.21 10.20
N LEU A 393 29.58 -9.57 11.46
CA LEU A 393 29.16 -10.93 11.82
C LEU A 393 27.75 -11.22 11.25
N ARG A 394 26.80 -10.31 11.39
CA ARG A 394 25.42 -10.47 10.89
C ARG A 394 25.40 -10.72 9.39
N SER A 395 26.17 -9.94 8.62
CA SER A 395 26.26 -10.09 7.16
C SER A 395 26.83 -11.45 6.75
N LYS A 396 27.96 -11.87 7.37
CA LYS A 396 28.60 -13.15 7.06
C LYS A 396 27.71 -14.34 7.40
N VAL A 397 27.04 -14.30 8.56
CA VAL A 397 26.12 -15.36 9.00
C VAL A 397 24.93 -15.47 8.06
N ALA A 398 24.32 -14.35 7.68
CA ALA A 398 23.18 -14.34 6.76
C ALA A 398 23.57 -14.87 5.37
N SER A 399 24.73 -14.44 4.82
CA SER A 399 25.23 -14.93 3.52
C SER A 399 25.51 -16.42 3.54
N GLU A 400 26.16 -16.93 4.58
CA GLU A 400 26.46 -18.35 4.72
C GLU A 400 25.21 -19.21 4.85
N ILE A 401 24.19 -18.71 5.60
CA ILE A 401 22.91 -19.39 5.74
C ILE A 401 22.17 -19.41 4.41
N ALA A 402 22.06 -18.28 3.73
CA ALA A 402 21.38 -18.18 2.44
C ALA A 402 22.02 -19.10 1.38
N ALA A 403 23.36 -19.22 1.38
CA ALA A 403 24.08 -20.15 0.50
C ALA A 403 23.80 -21.62 0.78
N ALA A 404 23.50 -21.95 2.04
CA ALA A 404 23.35 -23.33 2.52
C ALA A 404 21.88 -23.78 2.63
N LEU A 405 20.91 -22.91 2.35
CA LEU A 405 19.49 -23.28 2.38
C LEU A 405 19.20 -24.44 1.41
N PRO A 406 18.41 -25.44 1.83
CA PRO A 406 18.04 -26.58 0.99
C PRO A 406 16.93 -26.22 0.00
N LEU A 407 17.18 -25.25 -0.86
CA LEU A 407 16.20 -24.72 -1.80
C LEU A 407 15.81 -25.73 -2.88
N THR A 408 14.52 -25.79 -3.19
CA THR A 408 13.98 -26.51 -4.33
C THR A 408 14.42 -25.87 -5.66
N ALA A 409 14.21 -26.57 -6.78
CA ALA A 409 14.50 -26.02 -8.11
C ALA A 409 13.63 -24.78 -8.40
N GLU A 410 12.37 -24.80 -7.93
CA GLU A 410 11.40 -23.72 -8.09
C GLU A 410 11.81 -22.46 -7.30
N GLU A 411 12.24 -22.60 -6.05
CA GLU A 411 12.75 -21.50 -5.25
C GLU A 411 14.03 -20.90 -5.85
N LYS A 412 14.94 -21.74 -6.36
CA LYS A 412 16.15 -21.26 -7.07
C LYS A 412 15.80 -20.49 -8.33
N GLU A 413 14.81 -20.92 -9.09
CA GLU A 413 14.33 -20.20 -10.27
C GLU A 413 13.63 -18.90 -9.88
N ALA A 414 12.82 -18.92 -8.82
CA ALA A 414 12.19 -17.71 -8.27
C ALA A 414 13.22 -16.67 -7.82
N LEU A 415 14.33 -17.10 -7.18
CA LEU A 415 15.45 -16.22 -6.81
C LEU A 415 16.15 -15.63 -8.04
N ARG A 416 16.35 -16.44 -9.09
CA ARG A 416 17.01 -16.02 -10.33
C ARG A 416 16.26 -14.90 -11.04
N TRP A 417 14.92 -14.92 -11.02
CA TRP A 417 14.04 -13.98 -11.71
C TRP A 417 13.42 -12.93 -10.80
N LYS A 418 13.70 -12.94 -9.50
CA LYS A 418 13.34 -11.83 -8.61
C LYS A 418 14.23 -10.62 -8.88
N SER A 419 14.11 -10.17 -10.12
CA SER A 419 14.35 -8.78 -10.47
C SER A 419 13.39 -7.90 -9.66
N ILE A 420 13.69 -6.62 -9.58
CA ILE A 420 12.79 -5.58 -9.05
C ILE A 420 11.36 -5.73 -9.60
N THR A 421 11.19 -6.21 -10.84
CA THR A 421 9.91 -6.46 -11.50
C THR A 421 9.06 -7.52 -10.79
N GLY A 422 9.59 -8.71 -10.51
CA GLY A 422 8.83 -9.76 -9.81
C GLY A 422 8.49 -9.40 -8.37
N TYR A 423 9.37 -8.67 -7.69
CA TYR A 423 9.10 -8.11 -6.38
C TYR A 423 7.92 -7.11 -6.42
N ASN A 424 7.91 -6.22 -7.41
CA ASN A 424 6.85 -5.23 -7.58
C ASN A 424 5.53 -5.84 -8.06
N GLU A 425 5.56 -6.92 -8.84
CA GLU A 425 4.36 -7.67 -9.22
C GLU A 425 3.73 -8.36 -8.01
N ALA A 426 4.53 -9.02 -7.17
CA ALA A 426 4.05 -9.62 -5.92
C ALA A 426 3.51 -8.56 -4.95
N TRP A 427 4.18 -7.42 -4.85
CA TRP A 427 3.74 -6.29 -4.06
C TRP A 427 2.46 -5.64 -4.59
N SER A 428 2.34 -5.47 -5.92
CA SER A 428 1.11 -4.97 -6.56
C SER A 428 -0.05 -5.95 -6.42
N ALA A 429 0.22 -7.26 -6.44
CA ALA A 429 -0.79 -8.30 -6.21
C ALA A 429 -1.26 -8.30 -4.75
N GLY A 430 -0.36 -8.17 -3.78
CA GLY A 430 -0.70 -8.03 -2.36
C GLY A 430 -1.52 -6.76 -2.08
N ARG A 431 -1.18 -5.64 -2.71
CA ARG A 431 -1.97 -4.40 -2.60
C ARG A 431 -3.37 -4.52 -3.17
N ARG A 432 -3.58 -5.27 -4.26
CA ARG A 432 -4.91 -5.50 -4.82
C ARG A 432 -5.87 -6.20 -3.84
N MET A 433 -5.34 -6.95 -2.88
CA MET A 433 -6.13 -7.66 -1.87
C MET A 433 -6.39 -6.83 -0.60
N SER A 434 -5.55 -5.84 -0.28
CA SER A 434 -5.47 -5.24 1.07
C SER A 434 -6.28 -3.98 1.32
N THR A 435 -6.96 -3.41 0.32
CA THR A 435 -7.55 -2.07 0.44
C THR A 435 -9.05 -2.01 0.19
N ARG A 436 -9.79 -3.06 0.56
CA ARG A 436 -11.25 -3.05 0.43
C ARG A 436 -11.88 -2.15 1.50
N ASN A 437 -12.32 -0.96 1.10
CA ASN A 437 -13.13 -0.07 1.93
C ASN A 437 -14.63 -0.44 1.97
N GLY A 438 -14.96 -1.70 1.75
CA GLY A 438 -16.34 -2.16 1.60
C GLY A 438 -16.80 -2.15 0.13
N THR A 439 -18.07 -2.40 -0.08
CA THR A 439 -18.67 -2.41 -1.42
C THR A 439 -19.02 -0.99 -1.82
N VAL A 440 -18.31 -0.45 -2.81
CA VAL A 440 -18.67 0.82 -3.43
C VAL A 440 -19.84 0.58 -4.38
N LYS A 441 -20.86 1.43 -4.27
CA LYS A 441 -22.01 1.46 -5.20
C LYS A 441 -21.85 2.63 -6.15
N THR A 442 -21.86 2.36 -7.43
CA THR A 442 -21.85 3.40 -8.47
C THR A 442 -23.20 4.10 -8.56
N GLY A 443 -23.26 5.21 -9.27
CA GLY A 443 -24.53 5.94 -9.42
C GLY A 443 -25.66 5.10 -10.00
N ILE A 444 -25.39 4.11 -10.88
CA ILE A 444 -26.42 3.19 -11.38
C ILE A 444 -26.93 2.25 -10.28
N ASP A 445 -26.06 1.73 -9.40
CA ASP A 445 -26.48 0.88 -8.29
C ASP A 445 -27.39 1.64 -7.33
N VAL A 446 -27.02 2.87 -6.99
CA VAL A 446 -27.81 3.76 -6.12
C VAL A 446 -29.17 4.09 -6.76
N LEU A 447 -29.19 4.37 -8.06
CA LEU A 447 -30.41 4.63 -8.81
C LEU A 447 -31.39 3.43 -8.79
N GLU A 448 -30.88 2.21 -8.96
CA GLU A 448 -31.68 0.98 -8.87
C GLU A 448 -32.25 0.80 -7.45
N GLU A 449 -31.45 0.97 -6.42
CA GLU A 449 -31.87 0.84 -5.01
C GLU A 449 -32.95 1.87 -4.62
N HIS A 450 -32.88 3.09 -5.16
CA HIS A 450 -33.87 4.13 -4.96
C HIS A 450 -35.11 3.98 -5.87
N GLY A 451 -35.20 2.88 -6.61
CA GLY A 451 -36.32 2.59 -7.49
C GLY A 451 -36.50 3.63 -8.58
N PHE A 452 -35.41 4.09 -9.17
CA PHE A 452 -35.33 5.04 -10.29
C PHE A 452 -36.02 6.37 -10.01
N ASP A 453 -35.94 6.86 -8.77
CA ASP A 453 -36.70 8.03 -8.27
C ASP A 453 -36.47 9.29 -9.11
N VAL A 454 -35.21 9.58 -9.49
CA VAL A 454 -34.86 10.74 -10.34
C VAL A 454 -35.31 10.59 -11.80
N LEU A 455 -35.67 9.37 -12.24
CA LEU A 455 -36.20 9.09 -13.59
C LEU A 455 -37.72 8.95 -13.64
N LYS A 456 -38.43 9.13 -12.53
CA LYS A 456 -39.89 9.07 -12.52
C LYS A 456 -40.51 10.24 -13.29
N PRO A 457 -41.64 10.06 -13.99
CA PRO A 457 -42.38 11.14 -14.56
C PRO A 457 -42.77 12.23 -13.51
N PRO A 458 -42.92 13.50 -13.89
CA PRO A 458 -43.32 14.55 -12.97
C PRO A 458 -44.59 14.22 -12.18
N VAL A 459 -44.65 14.68 -10.92
CA VAL A 459 -45.83 14.48 -10.06
C VAL A 459 -47.06 15.02 -10.74
N GLY A 460 -48.11 14.18 -10.86
CA GLY A 460 -49.37 14.54 -11.55
C GLY A 460 -49.44 14.06 -13.00
N SER A 461 -48.43 13.37 -13.50
CA SER A 461 -48.52 12.71 -14.80
C SER A 461 -49.52 11.53 -14.76
N ALA A 462 -50.02 11.12 -15.95
CA ALA A 462 -50.91 9.98 -16.08
C ALA A 462 -50.21 8.71 -15.56
N PRO A 463 -50.94 7.72 -15.00
CA PRO A 463 -50.34 6.51 -14.44
C PRO A 463 -49.44 5.70 -15.38
N GLU A 464 -49.72 5.78 -16.70
CA GLU A 464 -48.96 5.11 -17.78
C GLU A 464 -47.87 6.00 -18.40
N ALA A 465 -47.72 7.25 -17.94
CA ALA A 465 -46.69 8.14 -18.46
C ALA A 465 -45.28 7.59 -18.22
N LYS A 466 -44.47 7.71 -19.25
CA LYS A 466 -43.04 7.37 -19.16
C LYS A 466 -42.21 8.62 -19.33
N ARG A 467 -41.03 8.66 -18.66
CA ARG A 467 -40.06 9.70 -18.91
C ARG A 467 -39.14 9.24 -20.07
N HIS A 468 -39.06 10.06 -21.10
CA HIS A 468 -38.28 9.79 -22.31
C HIS A 468 -36.84 10.21 -22.09
N ILE A 469 -35.90 9.25 -22.11
CA ILE A 469 -34.50 9.50 -21.83
C ILE A 469 -33.59 9.07 -22.96
N GLY A 470 -32.43 9.76 -23.09
CA GLY A 470 -31.24 9.31 -23.81
C GLY A 470 -30.18 8.86 -22.82
N LEU A 471 -29.38 7.90 -23.20
CA LEU A 471 -28.25 7.39 -22.38
C LEU A 471 -26.93 7.59 -23.11
N LEU A 472 -26.04 8.40 -22.58
CA LEU A 472 -24.64 8.51 -23.01
C LEU A 472 -23.82 7.51 -22.21
N THR A 473 -23.32 6.45 -22.89
CA THR A 473 -22.63 5.34 -22.25
C THR A 473 -21.73 4.56 -23.21
N ASN A 474 -20.92 3.70 -22.66
CA ASN A 474 -20.12 2.69 -23.35
C ASN A 474 -20.08 1.39 -22.53
N GLN A 475 -19.14 0.48 -22.84
CA GLN A 475 -18.96 -0.83 -22.15
C GLN A 475 -18.72 -0.71 -20.65
N THR A 476 -18.25 0.44 -20.15
CA THR A 476 -18.01 0.66 -18.73
C THR A 476 -19.28 0.97 -17.94
N GLY A 477 -20.40 1.29 -18.64
CA GLY A 477 -21.70 1.51 -18.06
C GLY A 477 -22.35 0.21 -17.60
N ILE A 478 -21.92 -0.31 -16.47
CA ILE A 478 -22.46 -1.51 -15.81
C ILE A 478 -22.71 -1.23 -14.33
N ASN A 479 -23.65 -1.98 -13.73
CA ASN A 479 -23.83 -1.98 -12.29
C ASN A 479 -22.87 -2.96 -11.60
N SER A 480 -22.87 -3.01 -10.27
CA SER A 480 -22.02 -3.90 -9.47
C SER A 480 -22.26 -5.40 -9.70
N ALA A 481 -23.39 -5.76 -10.32
CA ALA A 481 -23.69 -7.13 -10.72
C ALA A 481 -23.24 -7.45 -12.17
N GLY A 482 -22.57 -6.50 -12.85
CA GLY A 482 -22.10 -6.66 -14.24
C GLY A 482 -23.20 -6.46 -15.30
N LYS A 483 -24.41 -5.99 -14.94
CA LYS A 483 -25.50 -5.75 -15.88
C LYS A 483 -25.30 -4.39 -16.54
N ARG A 484 -25.41 -4.32 -17.88
CA ARG A 484 -25.28 -3.07 -18.65
C ARG A 484 -26.35 -2.04 -18.23
N THR A 485 -25.95 -0.82 -18.04
CA THR A 485 -26.87 0.29 -17.75
C THR A 485 -27.94 0.44 -18.84
N ILE A 486 -27.61 0.12 -20.11
CA ILE A 486 -28.59 0.05 -21.20
C ILE A 486 -29.74 -0.89 -20.85
N ASP A 487 -29.44 -2.12 -20.41
CA ASP A 487 -30.44 -3.14 -20.09
C ASP A 487 -31.24 -2.79 -18.83
N VAL A 488 -30.58 -2.17 -17.85
CA VAL A 488 -31.19 -1.70 -16.62
C VAL A 488 -32.21 -0.61 -16.91
N LEU A 489 -31.84 0.42 -17.66
CA LEU A 489 -32.73 1.56 -17.96
C LEU A 489 -33.83 1.21 -18.96
N ALA A 490 -33.61 0.31 -19.92
CA ALA A 490 -34.62 -0.16 -20.83
C ALA A 490 -35.78 -0.91 -20.12
N GLN A 491 -35.49 -1.48 -18.93
CA GLN A 491 -36.45 -2.22 -18.10
C GLN A 491 -36.97 -1.40 -16.91
N ALA A 492 -36.47 -0.17 -16.71
CA ALA A 492 -36.79 0.64 -15.54
C ALA A 492 -38.27 1.08 -15.55
N PRO A 493 -38.99 0.97 -14.41
CA PRO A 493 -40.38 1.37 -14.32
C PRO A 493 -40.58 2.87 -14.59
N GLY A 494 -41.53 3.21 -15.47
CA GLY A 494 -41.85 4.62 -15.81
C GLY A 494 -40.79 5.30 -16.71
N VAL A 495 -39.86 4.56 -17.29
CA VAL A 495 -38.80 5.04 -18.19
C VAL A 495 -39.03 4.52 -19.61
N SER A 496 -38.72 5.34 -20.59
CA SER A 496 -38.58 5.00 -22.00
C SER A 496 -37.19 5.39 -22.46
N LEU A 497 -36.31 4.40 -22.69
CA LEU A 497 -34.97 4.61 -23.23
C LEU A 497 -35.10 4.74 -24.76
N ASP A 498 -35.06 5.95 -25.29
CA ASP A 498 -35.36 6.26 -26.67
C ASP A 498 -34.10 6.44 -27.55
N ALA A 499 -32.94 6.74 -26.94
CA ALA A 499 -31.71 6.94 -27.65
C ALA A 499 -30.52 6.50 -26.79
N ILE A 500 -29.49 5.95 -27.42
CA ILE A 500 -28.15 5.72 -26.83
C ILE A 500 -27.17 6.60 -27.58
N PHE A 501 -26.29 7.29 -26.85
CA PHE A 501 -25.21 8.06 -27.43
C PHE A 501 -23.88 7.36 -27.14
N SER A 502 -23.11 7.14 -28.19
CA SER A 502 -21.88 6.36 -28.18
C SER A 502 -20.67 7.29 -28.33
N PRO A 503 -19.80 7.43 -27.29
CA PRO A 503 -18.61 8.26 -27.35
C PRO A 503 -17.49 7.61 -28.13
N GLU A 504 -16.25 8.11 -28.02
CA GLU A 504 -15.02 7.52 -28.50
C GLU A 504 -14.94 6.03 -28.12
N HIS A 505 -14.40 5.21 -29.01
CA HIS A 505 -14.32 3.74 -28.93
C HIS A 505 -15.66 2.99 -29.10
N GLY A 506 -16.78 3.68 -29.26
CA GLY A 506 -18.08 3.04 -29.48
C GLY A 506 -18.73 2.50 -28.20
N VAL A 507 -19.97 2.03 -28.30
CA VAL A 507 -20.70 1.42 -27.17
C VAL A 507 -19.99 0.18 -26.61
N THR A 508 -19.26 -0.53 -27.44
CA THR A 508 -18.51 -1.76 -27.06
C THR A 508 -17.10 -1.48 -26.56
N GLY A 509 -16.59 -0.25 -26.70
CA GLY A 509 -15.26 0.16 -26.28
C GLY A 509 -14.08 -0.48 -27.02
N THR A 510 -14.35 -1.09 -28.16
CA THR A 510 -13.36 -1.88 -28.90
C THR A 510 -12.83 -1.20 -30.16
N LEU A 511 -13.44 -0.08 -30.58
CA LEU A 511 -13.08 0.61 -31.81
C LEU A 511 -11.96 1.61 -31.55
N ASP A 512 -10.85 1.46 -32.28
CA ASP A 512 -9.72 2.44 -32.26
C ASP A 512 -9.67 3.16 -33.62
N THR A 513 -10.78 3.81 -33.98
CA THR A 513 -10.99 4.52 -35.25
C THR A 513 -11.87 5.75 -35.04
N THR A 514 -11.71 6.75 -35.91
CA THR A 514 -12.58 7.96 -35.94
C THR A 514 -13.90 7.75 -36.65
N ASP A 515 -14.06 6.64 -37.38
CA ASP A 515 -15.26 6.35 -38.19
C ASP A 515 -16.21 5.43 -37.41
N ILE A 516 -16.93 6.01 -36.45
CA ILE A 516 -17.96 5.31 -35.67
C ILE A 516 -19.34 5.70 -36.19
N ASN A 517 -20.03 4.75 -36.79
CA ASN A 517 -21.35 4.97 -37.42
C ASN A 517 -22.49 4.75 -36.41
N ASN A 518 -23.64 5.38 -36.71
CA ASN A 518 -24.90 5.12 -36.05
C ASN A 518 -25.30 3.64 -36.23
N SER A 519 -25.94 3.09 -35.19
CA SER A 519 -26.35 1.68 -35.18
C SER A 519 -27.61 1.49 -34.33
N LYS A 520 -27.92 0.26 -33.95
CA LYS A 520 -28.94 -0.08 -32.97
C LYS A 520 -28.35 -1.05 -31.95
N ASP A 521 -28.70 -0.90 -30.68
CA ASP A 521 -28.35 -1.90 -29.69
C ASP A 521 -29.07 -3.23 -29.97
N ALA A 522 -28.31 -4.30 -30.06
CA ALA A 522 -28.82 -5.60 -30.51
C ALA A 522 -29.83 -6.22 -29.53
N ALA A 523 -29.72 -5.94 -28.24
CA ALA A 523 -30.57 -6.52 -27.21
C ALA A 523 -31.87 -5.74 -27.02
N THR A 524 -31.81 -4.41 -27.05
CA THR A 524 -32.96 -3.55 -26.77
C THR A 524 -33.62 -2.98 -28.00
N GLY A 525 -32.92 -2.98 -29.16
CA GLY A 525 -33.38 -2.35 -30.40
C GLY A 525 -33.31 -0.81 -30.40
N VAL A 526 -32.85 -0.18 -29.31
CA VAL A 526 -32.76 1.27 -29.18
C VAL A 526 -31.73 1.84 -30.17
N PRO A 527 -32.03 2.96 -30.86
CA PRO A 527 -31.07 3.60 -31.75
C PRO A 527 -29.81 4.08 -31.02
N VAL A 528 -28.64 3.84 -31.61
CA VAL A 528 -27.35 4.30 -31.13
C VAL A 528 -26.79 5.38 -32.05
N TYR A 529 -26.59 6.56 -31.52
CA TYR A 529 -26.03 7.71 -32.21
C TYR A 529 -24.57 7.89 -31.84
N SER A 530 -23.69 7.91 -32.83
CA SER A 530 -22.28 8.23 -32.59
C SER A 530 -22.14 9.70 -32.27
N VAL A 531 -21.40 9.99 -31.21
CA VAL A 531 -20.98 11.35 -30.81
C VAL A 531 -19.46 11.46 -30.82
N TYR A 532 -18.83 10.79 -31.80
CA TYR A 532 -17.41 10.82 -32.07
C TYR A 532 -17.13 10.93 -33.56
N GLY A 533 -16.15 11.75 -33.95
CA GLY A 533 -15.82 11.99 -35.35
C GLY A 533 -14.81 13.10 -35.55
N GLY A 534 -14.46 13.38 -36.80
CA GLY A 534 -13.39 14.31 -37.17
C GLY A 534 -13.73 15.80 -37.01
N SER A 535 -14.95 16.17 -36.64
CA SER A 535 -15.36 17.58 -36.48
C SER A 535 -16.04 17.81 -35.14
N ASP A 536 -16.05 19.06 -34.66
CA ASP A 536 -16.73 19.44 -33.44
C ASP A 536 -18.24 19.16 -33.50
N ALA A 537 -18.86 19.38 -34.66
CA ALA A 537 -20.28 19.08 -34.86
C ALA A 537 -20.59 17.58 -34.73
N ALA A 538 -19.68 16.69 -35.20
CA ALA A 538 -19.86 15.25 -35.12
C ALA A 538 -19.68 14.70 -33.69
N ARG A 539 -19.07 15.48 -32.80
CA ARG A 539 -18.83 15.15 -31.38
C ARG A 539 -19.94 15.62 -30.46
N ARG A 540 -20.97 16.24 -30.98
CA ARG A 540 -22.12 16.77 -30.24
C ARG A 540 -23.36 15.95 -30.48
N PRO A 541 -24.26 15.78 -29.49
CA PRO A 541 -25.53 15.09 -29.72
C PRO A 541 -26.41 15.81 -30.77
N PRO A 542 -27.08 15.04 -31.64
CA PRO A 542 -28.01 15.64 -32.65
C PRO A 542 -29.15 16.40 -31.98
N PRO A 543 -29.34 17.72 -32.27
CA PRO A 543 -30.38 18.52 -31.61
C PRO A 543 -31.81 18.00 -31.81
N GLU A 544 -32.07 17.37 -32.95
CA GLU A 544 -33.39 16.79 -33.26
C GLU A 544 -33.72 15.58 -32.36
N VAL A 545 -32.72 14.80 -31.97
CA VAL A 545 -32.89 13.68 -31.03
C VAL A 545 -33.15 14.21 -29.63
N LEU A 546 -32.38 15.21 -29.18
CA LEU A 546 -32.55 15.79 -27.85
C LEU A 546 -33.96 16.41 -27.63
N ARG A 547 -34.59 16.99 -28.68
CA ARG A 547 -35.90 17.58 -28.55
C ARG A 547 -37.01 16.58 -28.22
N SER A 548 -36.80 15.31 -28.46
CA SER A 548 -37.75 14.24 -28.12
C SER A 548 -37.55 13.67 -26.72
N LEU A 549 -36.53 14.12 -25.97
CA LEU A 549 -36.18 13.60 -24.67
C LEU A 549 -36.57 14.57 -23.55
N ASP A 550 -36.85 14.04 -22.36
CA ASP A 550 -37.01 14.76 -21.12
C ASP A 550 -35.70 14.95 -20.37
N ALA A 551 -34.76 14.00 -20.59
CA ALA A 551 -33.45 14.00 -19.94
C ALA A 551 -32.42 13.20 -20.73
N VAL A 552 -31.15 13.53 -20.50
CA VAL A 552 -30.02 12.69 -20.87
C VAL A 552 -29.33 12.14 -19.60
N VAL A 553 -29.11 10.85 -19.55
CA VAL A 553 -28.37 10.15 -18.50
C VAL A 553 -26.92 9.93 -18.99
N PHE A 554 -25.95 10.21 -18.15
CA PHE A 554 -24.53 9.94 -18.38
C PHE A 554 -24.08 8.81 -17.47
N ASP A 555 -23.49 7.76 -18.01
CA ASP A 555 -22.91 6.65 -17.24
C ASP A 555 -21.66 6.08 -17.94
N ILE A 556 -20.50 6.65 -17.66
CA ILE A 556 -19.21 6.26 -18.24
C ILE A 556 -18.14 6.34 -17.16
N GLN A 557 -17.25 5.32 -17.10
CA GLN A 557 -16.03 5.34 -16.30
C GLN A 557 -14.95 6.16 -17.01
N ASP A 558 -14.53 7.25 -16.39
CA ASP A 558 -13.43 8.10 -16.86
C ASP A 558 -12.05 7.59 -16.39
N ALA A 559 -10.96 8.12 -16.96
CA ALA A 559 -9.59 7.82 -16.60
C ALA A 559 -8.99 8.80 -15.56
N GLY A 560 -9.65 9.88 -15.21
CA GLY A 560 -9.20 10.91 -14.26
C GLY A 560 -8.16 11.89 -14.81
N VAL A 561 -8.12 12.09 -16.15
CA VAL A 561 -7.08 12.84 -16.85
C VAL A 561 -7.71 13.79 -17.87
N ARG A 562 -7.35 15.09 -17.80
CA ARG A 562 -7.89 16.17 -18.65
C ARG A 562 -7.99 15.85 -20.13
N PHE A 563 -6.99 15.19 -20.70
CA PHE A 563 -6.98 14.90 -22.14
C PHE A 563 -7.68 13.58 -22.49
N TYR A 564 -8.37 12.94 -21.50
CA TYR A 564 -9.26 11.82 -21.78
C TYR A 564 -10.63 12.34 -22.18
N THR A 565 -11.09 11.99 -23.37
CA THR A 565 -12.14 12.72 -24.10
C THR A 565 -13.55 12.68 -23.49
N TYR A 566 -13.77 11.82 -22.50
CA TYR A 566 -15.11 11.65 -21.89
C TYR A 566 -15.54 12.87 -21.07
N GLU A 567 -14.59 13.59 -20.44
CA GLU A 567 -14.91 14.85 -19.76
C GLU A 567 -15.35 15.95 -20.74
N THR A 568 -14.70 16.02 -21.93
CA THR A 568 -15.14 16.94 -23.00
C THR A 568 -16.51 16.56 -23.53
N THR A 569 -16.76 15.27 -23.73
CA THR A 569 -18.07 14.76 -24.15
C THR A 569 -19.16 15.11 -23.13
N LEU A 570 -18.86 14.95 -21.82
CA LEU A 570 -19.76 15.40 -20.73
C LEU A 570 -20.09 16.89 -20.85
N GLY A 571 -19.07 17.75 -21.04
CA GLY A 571 -19.24 19.19 -21.22
C GLY A 571 -20.13 19.54 -22.41
N TYR A 572 -19.92 18.89 -23.55
CA TYR A 572 -20.75 19.08 -24.75
C TYR A 572 -22.21 18.68 -24.52
N PHE A 573 -22.44 17.62 -23.74
CA PHE A 573 -23.80 17.20 -23.40
C PHE A 573 -24.48 18.14 -22.40
N LEU A 574 -23.73 18.71 -21.45
CA LEU A 574 -24.27 19.76 -20.56
C LEU A 574 -24.70 20.98 -21.36
N GLU A 575 -23.85 21.47 -22.28
CA GLU A 575 -24.20 22.59 -23.16
C GLU A 575 -25.46 22.31 -24.04
N ALA A 576 -25.51 21.11 -24.60
CA ALA A 576 -26.58 20.68 -25.46
C ALA A 576 -27.91 20.50 -24.68
N ALA A 577 -27.86 19.93 -23.48
CA ALA A 577 -29.02 19.78 -22.59
C ALA A 577 -29.57 21.13 -22.14
N ALA A 578 -28.70 22.06 -21.74
CA ALA A 578 -29.08 23.44 -21.40
C ALA A 578 -29.80 24.12 -22.58
N LYS A 579 -29.24 24.04 -23.79
CA LYS A 579 -29.82 24.62 -25.00
C LYS A 579 -31.14 23.97 -25.40
N ALA A 580 -31.30 22.67 -25.16
CA ALA A 580 -32.56 21.96 -25.43
C ALA A 580 -33.59 22.12 -24.32
N GLY A 581 -33.24 22.67 -23.15
CA GLY A 581 -34.11 22.82 -21.99
C GLY A 581 -34.46 21.52 -21.28
N ILE A 582 -33.64 20.44 -21.48
CA ILE A 582 -33.81 19.12 -20.87
C ILE A 582 -32.84 18.91 -19.70
N GLU A 583 -33.09 17.91 -18.87
CA GLU A 583 -32.27 17.60 -17.72
C GLU A 583 -31.06 16.74 -18.09
N MET A 584 -29.93 17.06 -17.49
CA MET A 584 -28.73 16.20 -17.49
C MET A 584 -28.64 15.46 -16.17
N ILE A 585 -28.54 14.12 -16.20
CA ILE A 585 -28.45 13.27 -15.04
C ILE A 585 -27.13 12.49 -15.12
N VAL A 586 -26.24 12.68 -14.17
CA VAL A 586 -24.95 12.01 -14.12
C VAL A 586 -25.00 10.89 -13.08
N LEU A 587 -24.86 9.65 -13.50
CA LEU A 587 -24.65 8.49 -12.63
C LEU A 587 -23.15 8.41 -12.35
N ASP A 588 -22.75 8.90 -11.18
CA ASP A 588 -21.34 9.12 -10.88
C ASP A 588 -20.56 7.82 -10.64
N ARG A 589 -19.27 7.86 -10.96
CA ARG A 589 -18.33 6.73 -10.83
C ARG A 589 -17.04 7.18 -10.16
N PRO A 590 -16.32 6.27 -9.43
CA PRO A 590 -15.04 6.60 -8.80
C PRO A 590 -14.03 7.15 -9.80
N ASN A 591 -13.23 8.13 -9.38
CA ASN A 591 -12.01 8.47 -10.13
C ASN A 591 -11.02 7.32 -9.98
N PRO A 592 -10.58 6.64 -11.07
CA PRO A 592 -9.85 5.39 -10.99
C PRO A 592 -8.43 5.53 -10.43
N ILE A 593 -7.87 6.74 -10.55
CA ILE A 593 -6.52 7.07 -10.06
C ILE A 593 -6.57 7.91 -8.79
N THR A 594 -7.60 7.74 -7.96
CA THR A 594 -7.94 8.47 -6.73
C THR A 594 -8.32 9.94 -6.94
N GLY A 595 -9.18 10.46 -6.10
CA GLY A 595 -9.54 11.89 -6.05
C GLY A 595 -8.60 12.72 -5.17
N ALA A 596 -7.62 12.10 -4.50
CA ALA A 596 -6.75 12.79 -3.54
C ALA A 596 -5.70 13.69 -4.22
N PHE A 597 -5.23 13.31 -5.41
CA PHE A 597 -4.13 14.00 -6.07
C PHE A 597 -4.60 14.95 -7.16
N VAL A 598 -3.96 16.12 -7.22
CA VAL A 598 -4.07 17.10 -8.31
C VAL A 598 -2.65 17.36 -8.80
N GLN A 599 -2.37 17.09 -10.08
CA GLN A 599 -0.99 17.11 -10.58
C GLN A 599 -0.93 17.71 -11.99
N GLY A 600 0.20 18.36 -12.28
CA GLY A 600 0.51 18.97 -13.56
C GLY A 600 -0.11 20.36 -13.75
N PRO A 601 0.37 21.12 -14.74
CA PRO A 601 -0.10 22.47 -14.97
C PRO A 601 -1.55 22.50 -15.45
N PRO A 602 -2.35 23.49 -15.03
CA PRO A 602 -3.59 23.82 -15.71
C PRO A 602 -3.34 24.18 -17.18
N ALA A 603 -4.32 23.90 -18.02
CA ALA A 603 -4.24 24.31 -19.41
C ALA A 603 -4.34 25.84 -19.53
N ASP A 604 -3.65 26.40 -20.50
CA ASP A 604 -3.74 27.83 -20.85
C ASP A 604 -5.16 28.18 -21.32
N GLU A 605 -5.64 29.35 -20.90
CA GLU A 605 -6.97 29.84 -21.30
C GLU A 605 -7.05 30.08 -22.83
N GLY A 606 -8.21 29.79 -23.43
CA GLY A 606 -8.46 29.99 -24.86
C GLY A 606 -7.87 28.88 -25.76
N HIS A 607 -7.39 27.78 -25.16
CA HIS A 607 -6.86 26.61 -25.88
C HIS A 607 -7.76 25.38 -25.74
N GLU A 608 -9.11 25.62 -25.67
CA GLU A 608 -10.08 24.54 -25.62
C GLU A 608 -10.04 23.69 -26.88
N SER A 609 -10.14 22.39 -26.68
CA SER A 609 -10.14 21.39 -27.75
C SER A 609 -10.90 20.15 -27.31
N PHE A 610 -10.93 19.10 -28.15
CA PHE A 610 -11.55 17.84 -27.76
C PHE A 610 -10.76 17.10 -26.66
N THR A 611 -9.48 17.38 -26.49
CA THR A 611 -8.61 16.86 -25.41
C THR A 611 -8.38 17.90 -24.30
N ASN A 612 -9.11 18.99 -24.30
CA ASN A 612 -8.99 20.04 -23.31
C ASN A 612 -10.28 20.89 -23.27
N TYR A 613 -11.27 20.42 -22.49
CA TYR A 613 -12.56 21.09 -22.41
C TYR A 613 -12.48 22.45 -21.70
N TRP A 614 -11.61 22.54 -20.69
CA TRP A 614 -11.44 23.72 -19.86
C TRP A 614 -10.05 23.76 -19.18
N THR A 615 -9.74 24.90 -18.50
CA THR A 615 -8.46 25.13 -17.78
C THR A 615 -8.27 24.22 -16.57
N LEU A 616 -8.24 22.90 -16.80
CA LEU A 616 -8.02 21.90 -15.78
C LEU A 616 -6.52 21.54 -15.67
N PRO A 617 -6.03 21.16 -14.47
CA PRO A 617 -4.78 20.41 -14.34
C PRO A 617 -4.86 19.09 -15.09
N VAL A 618 -3.74 18.56 -15.53
CA VAL A 618 -3.71 17.28 -16.27
C VAL A 618 -4.37 16.17 -15.45
N ARG A 619 -4.06 16.05 -14.17
CA ARG A 619 -4.73 15.16 -13.22
C ARG A 619 -5.55 16.00 -12.25
N HIS A 620 -6.86 16.03 -12.43
CA HIS A 620 -7.77 16.96 -11.73
C HIS A 620 -8.30 16.44 -10.40
N GLY A 621 -8.23 15.11 -10.15
CA GLY A 621 -8.66 14.49 -8.90
C GLY A 621 -10.16 14.66 -8.60
N MET A 622 -11.03 14.68 -9.61
CA MET A 622 -12.48 14.83 -9.49
C MET A 622 -13.19 13.66 -10.18
N THR A 623 -14.41 13.36 -9.73
CA THR A 623 -15.32 12.44 -10.44
C THR A 623 -16.06 13.16 -11.56
N MET A 624 -16.74 12.42 -12.44
CA MET A 624 -17.52 13.00 -13.53
C MET A 624 -18.70 13.82 -13.00
N GLY A 625 -19.34 13.42 -11.91
CA GLY A 625 -20.38 14.18 -11.23
C GLY A 625 -19.87 15.51 -10.65
N GLU A 626 -18.68 15.50 -10.07
CA GLU A 626 -18.01 16.72 -9.56
C GLU A 626 -17.60 17.66 -10.70
N LEU A 627 -17.04 17.13 -11.80
CA LEU A 627 -16.73 17.89 -13.01
C LEU A 627 -17.97 18.49 -13.64
N ALA A 628 -19.07 17.73 -13.73
CA ALA A 628 -20.34 18.24 -14.26
C ALA A 628 -20.84 19.46 -13.48
N LYS A 629 -20.79 19.41 -12.14
CA LYS A 629 -21.17 20.57 -11.30
C LYS A 629 -20.25 21.77 -11.53
N MET A 630 -18.94 21.54 -11.61
CA MET A 630 -17.95 22.59 -11.83
C MET A 630 -18.14 23.22 -13.22
N PHE A 631 -18.19 22.45 -14.28
CA PHE A 631 -18.40 22.95 -15.64
C PHE A 631 -19.70 23.74 -15.78
N ASN A 632 -20.78 23.18 -15.20
CA ASN A 632 -22.11 23.82 -15.25
C ASN A 632 -22.10 25.24 -14.64
N THR A 633 -21.35 25.39 -13.52
CA THR A 633 -21.28 26.65 -12.79
C THR A 633 -20.21 27.59 -13.36
N GLU A 634 -18.97 27.16 -13.44
CA GLU A 634 -17.82 28.03 -13.77
C GLU A 634 -17.82 28.46 -15.24
N ARG A 635 -18.39 27.66 -16.16
CA ARG A 635 -18.57 28.02 -17.56
C ARG A 635 -19.93 28.72 -17.83
N GLY A 636 -20.77 28.90 -16.80
CA GLY A 636 -22.08 29.54 -16.94
C GLY A 636 -23.04 28.78 -17.84
N ILE A 637 -22.98 27.46 -17.92
CA ILE A 637 -23.81 26.62 -18.80
C ILE A 637 -25.26 26.64 -18.31
N ASN A 638 -25.50 26.61 -17.00
CA ASN A 638 -26.79 26.65 -16.34
C ASN A 638 -27.75 25.54 -16.81
N ALA A 639 -27.26 24.36 -17.11
CA ALA A 639 -28.06 23.17 -17.36
C ALA A 639 -28.79 22.74 -16.09
N LYS A 640 -30.01 22.20 -16.26
CA LYS A 640 -30.67 21.47 -15.17
C LYS A 640 -29.88 20.16 -14.93
N LEU A 641 -29.15 20.09 -13.81
CA LEU A 641 -28.21 19.00 -13.53
C LEU A 641 -28.63 18.27 -12.24
N THR A 642 -28.72 16.94 -12.35
CA THR A 642 -28.83 16.01 -11.21
C THR A 642 -27.64 15.08 -11.22
N VAL A 643 -26.99 14.89 -10.06
CA VAL A 643 -25.92 13.91 -9.87
C VAL A 643 -26.39 12.84 -8.90
N VAL A 644 -26.42 11.59 -9.37
CA VAL A 644 -26.65 10.42 -8.51
C VAL A 644 -25.29 10.00 -7.98
N SER A 645 -25.06 10.26 -6.71
CA SER A 645 -23.75 10.11 -6.07
C SER A 645 -23.40 8.65 -5.81
N ILE A 646 -22.09 8.36 -5.80
CA ILE A 646 -21.51 7.09 -5.38
C ILE A 646 -21.73 6.90 -3.87
N GLU A 647 -21.99 5.68 -3.42
CA GLU A 647 -21.97 5.32 -2.01
C GLU A 647 -20.75 4.47 -1.68
N GLY A 648 -20.17 4.71 -0.49
CA GLY A 648 -19.04 3.93 0.04
C GLY A 648 -17.66 4.27 -0.50
N TRP A 649 -17.54 5.14 -1.52
CA TRP A 649 -16.25 5.61 -2.03
C TRP A 649 -15.70 6.78 -1.21
N GLN A 650 -14.41 6.73 -0.90
CA GLN A 650 -13.67 7.81 -0.29
C GLN A 650 -12.67 8.41 -1.29
N ARG A 651 -12.43 9.71 -1.20
CA ARG A 651 -11.56 10.45 -2.13
C ARG A 651 -10.15 9.86 -2.27
N GLY A 652 -9.60 9.27 -1.20
CA GLY A 652 -8.30 8.61 -1.19
C GLY A 652 -8.27 7.21 -1.79
N ASP A 653 -9.44 6.65 -2.18
CA ASP A 653 -9.51 5.29 -2.70
C ASP A 653 -9.01 5.22 -4.15
N TRP A 654 -8.20 4.22 -4.43
CA TRP A 654 -7.88 3.80 -5.79
C TRP A 654 -8.94 2.84 -6.30
N PHE A 655 -9.06 2.67 -7.63
CA PHE A 655 -10.12 1.86 -8.21
C PHE A 655 -10.14 0.41 -7.66
N ASP A 656 -8.99 -0.21 -7.49
CA ASP A 656 -8.86 -1.57 -6.96
C ASP A 656 -9.24 -1.71 -5.47
N SER A 657 -9.36 -0.59 -4.73
CA SER A 657 -9.90 -0.60 -3.37
C SER A 657 -11.43 -0.50 -3.29
N THR A 658 -12.08 -0.23 -4.42
CA THR A 658 -13.55 -0.08 -4.48
C THR A 658 -14.29 -1.40 -4.46
N GLY A 659 -13.66 -2.49 -4.86
CA GLY A 659 -14.30 -3.79 -5.07
C GLY A 659 -15.08 -3.89 -6.38
N LEU A 660 -15.08 -2.84 -7.21
CA LEU A 660 -15.68 -2.85 -8.55
C LEU A 660 -14.78 -3.60 -9.55
N GLU A 661 -15.40 -4.26 -10.52
CA GLU A 661 -14.68 -4.90 -11.61
C GLU A 661 -14.06 -3.84 -12.54
N TRP A 662 -12.79 -4.06 -12.93
CA TRP A 662 -12.13 -3.21 -13.91
C TRP A 662 -12.61 -3.53 -15.31
N ILE A 663 -13.33 -2.60 -15.92
CA ILE A 663 -13.69 -2.64 -17.33
C ILE A 663 -12.83 -1.62 -18.05
N ASN A 664 -12.07 -2.06 -19.04
CA ASN A 664 -11.14 -1.20 -19.78
C ASN A 664 -11.86 0.03 -20.34
N PRO A 665 -11.53 1.26 -19.89
CA PRO A 665 -12.18 2.47 -20.39
C PRO A 665 -11.88 2.70 -21.88
N SER A 666 -10.75 2.20 -22.36
CA SER A 666 -10.37 2.17 -23.78
C SER A 666 -9.57 0.91 -24.09
N PRO A 667 -9.34 0.57 -25.38
CA PRO A 667 -8.54 -0.60 -25.77
C PRO A 667 -7.11 -0.60 -25.22
N ASN A 668 -6.60 0.58 -24.85
CA ASN A 668 -5.22 0.79 -24.40
C ASN A 668 -5.10 1.18 -22.91
N LEU A 669 -6.18 1.13 -22.12
CA LEU A 669 -6.16 1.26 -20.66
C LEU A 669 -6.75 -0.01 -20.03
N ARG A 670 -5.90 -1.03 -19.85
CA ARG A 670 -6.31 -2.39 -19.49
C ARG A 670 -6.16 -2.69 -18.01
N SER A 671 -5.48 -1.80 -17.27
CA SER A 671 -5.19 -1.99 -15.85
C SER A 671 -5.17 -0.67 -15.09
N ALA A 672 -5.32 -0.76 -13.78
CA ALA A 672 -5.14 0.37 -12.88
C ALA A 672 -3.68 0.91 -12.92
N THR A 673 -2.70 0.07 -13.22
CA THR A 673 -1.29 0.48 -13.38
C THR A 673 -1.12 1.38 -14.60
N GLU A 674 -1.64 0.96 -15.75
CA GLU A 674 -1.64 1.76 -16.98
C GLU A 674 -2.31 3.11 -16.75
N SER A 675 -3.50 3.12 -16.11
CA SER A 675 -4.21 4.37 -15.79
C SER A 675 -3.44 5.27 -14.82
N THR A 676 -2.66 4.70 -13.89
CA THR A 676 -1.80 5.46 -12.98
C THR A 676 -0.64 6.15 -13.69
N LEU A 677 -0.05 5.50 -14.69
CA LEU A 677 1.07 6.03 -15.49
C LEU A 677 0.59 6.98 -16.61
N TYR A 678 -0.64 6.79 -17.08
CA TYR A 678 -1.20 7.49 -18.23
C TYR A 678 -1.12 9.02 -18.15
N PRO A 679 -1.37 9.72 -17.02
CA PRO A 679 -1.26 11.17 -16.97
C PRO A 679 0.10 11.71 -17.41
N GLY A 680 1.19 10.97 -17.13
CA GLY A 680 2.56 11.36 -17.50
C GLY A 680 3.01 10.78 -18.82
N VAL A 681 2.89 9.46 -19.00
CA VAL A 681 3.32 8.79 -20.24
C VAL A 681 2.45 9.22 -21.43
N GLY A 682 1.16 9.48 -21.19
CA GLY A 682 0.24 10.02 -22.21
C GLY A 682 0.65 11.36 -22.76
N LEU A 683 1.32 12.24 -21.97
CA LEU A 683 1.80 13.54 -22.47
C LEU A 683 2.73 13.42 -23.67
N ILE A 684 3.53 12.38 -23.74
CA ILE A 684 4.50 12.17 -24.83
C ILE A 684 3.96 11.28 -25.95
N GLU A 685 2.73 10.77 -25.83
CA GLU A 685 2.10 9.92 -26.83
C GLU A 685 2.00 10.58 -28.21
N GLY A 686 1.71 11.89 -28.25
CA GLY A 686 1.64 12.64 -29.48
C GLY A 686 2.98 12.79 -30.21
N THR A 687 4.11 12.43 -29.58
CA THR A 687 5.45 12.52 -30.14
C THR A 687 5.80 11.32 -31.02
N ASN A 688 7.05 11.26 -31.48
CA ASN A 688 7.51 10.14 -32.30
C ASN A 688 8.15 9.01 -31.45
N VAL A 689 7.51 8.62 -30.38
CA VAL A 689 7.87 7.45 -29.57
C VAL A 689 6.70 6.48 -29.48
N SER A 690 6.98 5.19 -29.29
CA SER A 690 5.97 4.25 -28.90
C SER A 690 5.79 4.29 -27.39
N VAL A 691 4.55 4.46 -26.94
CA VAL A 691 4.16 4.36 -25.54
C VAL A 691 3.58 2.96 -25.20
N GLY A 692 3.98 1.96 -25.99
CA GLY A 692 3.54 0.58 -25.79
C GLY A 692 2.18 0.22 -26.37
N ARG A 693 1.50 1.13 -27.10
CA ARG A 693 0.27 0.76 -27.85
C ARG A 693 0.58 -0.37 -28.84
N GLY A 694 -0.27 -1.37 -28.91
CA GLY A 694 -0.02 -2.58 -29.68
C GLY A 694 0.88 -3.61 -28.98
N THR A 695 1.10 -3.46 -27.68
CA THR A 695 1.69 -4.47 -26.80
C THR A 695 0.67 -4.90 -25.74
N ASP A 696 1.02 -5.86 -24.88
CA ASP A 696 0.14 -6.31 -23.81
C ASP A 696 0.03 -5.30 -22.66
N THR A 697 0.99 -4.36 -22.55
CA THR A 697 1.09 -3.37 -21.46
C THR A 697 1.28 -1.94 -22.00
N PRO A 698 0.26 -1.37 -22.67
CA PRO A 698 0.30 0.04 -23.09
C PRO A 698 0.57 0.97 -21.91
N PHE A 699 1.31 2.05 -22.14
CA PHE A 699 1.73 3.06 -21.14
C PHE A 699 2.66 2.53 -20.02
N GLU A 700 2.92 1.23 -19.95
CA GLU A 700 3.99 0.67 -19.10
C GLU A 700 5.33 0.56 -19.87
N LEU A 701 5.33 0.84 -21.16
CA LEU A 701 6.51 0.80 -22.04
C LEU A 701 6.69 2.14 -22.76
N LEU A 702 7.96 2.51 -22.96
CA LEU A 702 8.37 3.61 -23.80
C LEU A 702 9.55 3.18 -24.66
N GLY A 703 9.50 3.41 -25.98
CA GLY A 703 10.64 3.07 -26.82
C GLY A 703 10.57 3.60 -28.26
N ALA A 704 11.69 3.49 -28.94
CA ALA A 704 11.82 3.76 -30.37
C ALA A 704 13.02 2.98 -30.94
N PRO A 705 13.10 2.78 -32.26
CA PRO A 705 14.24 2.10 -32.90
C PRO A 705 15.59 2.80 -32.68
N TRP A 706 15.58 4.09 -32.49
CA TRP A 706 16.78 4.93 -32.30
C TRP A 706 17.23 5.07 -30.83
N MET A 707 16.44 4.59 -29.87
CA MET A 707 16.81 4.65 -28.45
C MET A 707 17.84 3.58 -28.09
N LYS A 708 18.55 3.82 -26.98
CA LYS A 708 19.48 2.87 -26.34
C LYS A 708 18.94 2.52 -24.96
N SER A 709 18.30 1.38 -24.82
CA SER A 709 17.55 0.99 -23.63
C SER A 709 18.34 1.10 -22.31
N LYS A 710 19.58 0.61 -22.30
CA LYS A 710 20.44 0.63 -21.10
C LYS A 710 20.87 2.05 -20.69
N GLU A 711 21.16 2.91 -21.66
CA GLU A 711 21.57 4.31 -21.45
C GLU A 711 20.38 5.10 -20.88
N LEU A 712 19.20 4.97 -21.49
CA LEU A 712 17.99 5.65 -21.04
C LEU A 712 17.58 5.19 -19.63
N ALA A 713 17.53 3.87 -19.38
CA ALA A 713 17.18 3.34 -18.07
C ALA A 713 18.17 3.79 -16.98
N ALA A 714 19.47 3.76 -17.26
CA ALA A 714 20.48 4.23 -16.32
C ALA A 714 20.31 5.71 -16.00
N TYR A 715 20.11 6.55 -17.02
CA TYR A 715 19.88 7.99 -16.83
C TYR A 715 18.64 8.26 -15.97
N LEU A 716 17.47 7.67 -16.33
CA LEU A 716 16.22 7.90 -15.61
C LEU A 716 16.29 7.40 -14.17
N ASN A 717 16.92 6.25 -13.92
CA ASN A 717 17.10 5.75 -12.55
C ASN A 717 17.99 6.66 -11.68
N THR A 718 18.95 7.38 -12.27
CA THR A 718 19.74 8.39 -11.52
C THR A 718 18.95 9.63 -11.16
N ARG A 719 17.83 9.90 -11.85
CA ARG A 719 16.94 11.02 -11.53
C ARG A 719 16.16 10.78 -10.23
N GLY A 720 16.00 9.53 -9.80
CA GLY A 720 15.31 9.20 -8.55
C GLY A 720 13.84 9.64 -8.58
N ILE A 721 13.16 9.45 -9.71
CA ILE A 721 11.74 9.80 -9.87
C ILE A 721 10.90 8.95 -8.93
N ALA A 722 10.05 9.62 -8.18
CA ALA A 722 9.26 9.02 -7.13
C ALA A 722 8.24 7.98 -7.67
N GLY A 723 8.14 6.81 -7.05
CA GLY A 723 7.11 5.81 -7.36
C GLY A 723 7.38 4.94 -8.58
N VAL A 724 8.50 5.11 -9.29
CA VAL A 724 8.79 4.37 -10.50
C VAL A 724 10.27 3.96 -10.60
N ARG A 725 10.51 2.83 -11.27
CA ARG A 725 11.83 2.37 -11.70
C ARG A 725 11.79 2.05 -13.18
N PHE A 726 12.94 2.13 -13.83
CA PHE A 726 13.07 1.95 -15.27
C PHE A 726 13.95 0.74 -15.57
N VAL A 727 13.37 -0.22 -16.31
CA VAL A 727 14.07 -1.44 -16.71
C VAL A 727 14.30 -1.39 -18.22
N PRO A 728 15.53 -1.60 -18.70
CA PRO A 728 15.81 -1.60 -20.14
C PRO A 728 15.09 -2.77 -20.81
N ILE A 729 14.36 -2.48 -21.90
CA ILE A 729 13.58 -3.47 -22.65
C ILE A 729 13.77 -3.31 -24.17
N THR A 730 13.49 -4.39 -24.89
CA THR A 730 13.25 -4.38 -26.34
C THR A 730 11.88 -4.98 -26.59
N PHE A 731 11.05 -4.31 -27.38
CA PHE A 731 9.71 -4.76 -27.73
C PHE A 731 9.34 -4.39 -29.17
N THR A 732 8.33 -5.04 -29.73
CA THR A 732 7.84 -4.78 -31.09
C THR A 732 6.33 -4.52 -31.00
N PRO A 733 5.86 -3.26 -31.13
CA PRO A 733 4.44 -2.97 -31.11
C PRO A 733 3.74 -3.50 -32.37
N THR A 734 2.49 -3.91 -32.24
CA THR A 734 1.67 -4.40 -33.37
C THR A 734 0.79 -3.30 -33.99
N SER A 735 0.71 -2.13 -33.35
CA SER A 735 -0.05 -0.97 -33.82
C SER A 735 0.61 0.34 -33.41
N SER A 736 0.10 1.49 -33.89
CA SER A 736 0.59 2.83 -33.59
C SER A 736 2.05 3.08 -34.06
N ASN A 737 2.79 3.97 -33.37
CA ASN A 737 4.16 4.31 -33.75
C ASN A 737 5.07 3.07 -33.77
N TYR A 738 5.82 2.91 -34.83
CA TYR A 738 6.76 1.79 -35.06
C TYR A 738 6.14 0.40 -35.09
N SER A 739 4.87 0.28 -35.54
CA SER A 739 4.23 -1.02 -35.73
C SER A 739 5.10 -1.98 -36.54
N GLY A 740 5.34 -3.20 -36.03
CA GLY A 740 6.17 -4.21 -36.66
C GLY A 740 7.69 -3.94 -36.58
N GLN A 741 8.15 -2.87 -35.94
CA GLN A 741 9.57 -2.55 -35.80
C GLN A 741 10.05 -2.81 -34.37
N ALA A 742 11.26 -3.34 -34.23
CA ALA A 742 11.89 -3.52 -32.91
C ALA A 742 12.26 -2.15 -32.31
N CYS A 743 11.70 -1.84 -31.15
CA CYS A 743 11.98 -0.64 -30.35
C CYS A 743 12.87 -1.03 -29.17
N GLN A 744 13.87 -0.21 -28.90
CA GLN A 744 14.58 -0.23 -27.63
C GLN A 744 14.02 0.85 -26.71
N GLY A 745 13.98 0.61 -25.39
CA GLY A 745 13.41 1.58 -24.49
C GLY A 745 13.40 1.10 -23.06
N VAL A 746 12.41 1.56 -22.31
CA VAL A 746 12.25 1.24 -20.89
C VAL A 746 10.85 0.72 -20.58
N ASN A 747 10.79 -0.21 -19.64
CA ASN A 747 9.58 -0.59 -18.94
C ASN A 747 9.49 0.21 -17.64
N PHE A 748 8.30 0.76 -17.37
CA PHE A 748 8.00 1.47 -16.13
C PHE A 748 7.54 0.47 -15.08
N VAL A 749 8.28 0.36 -14.00
CA VAL A 749 7.90 -0.47 -12.86
C VAL A 749 7.38 0.46 -11.78
N LEU A 750 6.07 0.46 -11.60
CA LEU A 750 5.39 1.26 -10.57
C LEU A 750 5.70 0.67 -9.19
N THR A 751 6.53 1.35 -8.42
CA THR A 751 6.95 0.90 -7.08
C THR A 751 6.03 1.43 -5.97
N ASP A 752 5.51 2.65 -6.12
CA ASP A 752 4.49 3.22 -5.23
C ASP A 752 3.66 4.29 -5.94
N ARG A 753 2.41 3.96 -6.22
CA ARG A 753 1.47 4.89 -6.87
C ARG A 753 1.06 6.09 -6.00
N ASN A 754 1.18 5.99 -4.67
CA ASN A 754 0.82 7.09 -3.77
C ASN A 754 1.90 8.18 -3.73
N SER A 755 3.12 7.84 -4.08
CA SER A 755 4.23 8.78 -4.11
C SER A 755 4.57 9.24 -5.53
N LEU A 756 3.99 8.58 -6.57
CA LEU A 756 4.22 8.96 -7.96
C LEU A 756 3.53 10.30 -8.27
N ASP A 757 4.31 11.31 -8.61
CA ASP A 757 3.81 12.40 -9.44
C ASP A 757 3.93 12.00 -10.91
N ALA A 758 2.78 11.60 -11.49
CA ALA A 758 2.76 11.12 -12.86
C ALA A 758 3.13 12.23 -13.87
N LEU A 759 2.88 13.50 -13.53
CA LEU A 759 3.20 14.61 -14.40
C LEU A 759 4.67 14.99 -14.32
N GLU A 760 5.29 14.97 -13.12
CA GLU A 760 6.74 15.07 -12.98
C GLU A 760 7.43 13.96 -13.81
N LEU A 761 6.92 12.71 -13.74
CA LEU A 761 7.40 11.62 -14.60
C LEU A 761 7.34 11.98 -16.08
N GLY A 762 6.22 12.53 -16.56
CA GLY A 762 6.07 12.91 -17.97
C GLY A 762 7.08 13.96 -18.42
N ILE A 763 7.33 14.99 -17.61
CA ILE A 763 8.31 16.02 -17.88
C ILE A 763 9.76 15.48 -17.80
N GLU A 764 10.05 14.61 -16.82
CA GLU A 764 11.35 13.94 -16.70
C GLU A 764 11.66 13.07 -17.93
N LEU A 765 10.66 12.34 -18.44
CA LEU A 765 10.79 11.54 -19.66
C LEU A 765 11.07 12.43 -20.88
N ALA A 766 10.30 13.50 -21.06
CA ALA A 766 10.50 14.42 -22.17
C ALA A 766 11.88 15.10 -22.12
N ALA A 767 12.32 15.55 -20.93
CA ALA A 767 13.64 16.14 -20.73
C ALA A 767 14.77 15.14 -20.99
N ALA A 768 14.64 13.89 -20.50
CA ALA A 768 15.61 12.85 -20.74
C ALA A 768 15.75 12.51 -22.22
N LEU A 769 14.64 12.35 -22.94
CA LEU A 769 14.64 12.07 -24.38
C LEU A 769 15.21 13.23 -25.18
N HIS A 770 14.83 14.47 -24.87
CA HIS A 770 15.35 15.66 -25.51
C HIS A 770 16.87 15.82 -25.30
N LYS A 771 17.35 15.48 -24.10
CA LYS A 771 18.77 15.56 -23.75
C LYS A 771 19.60 14.46 -24.40
N LEU A 772 19.12 13.22 -24.37
CA LEU A 772 19.88 12.06 -24.85
C LEU A 772 19.78 11.87 -26.38
N TYR A 773 18.67 12.29 -26.97
CA TYR A 773 18.35 12.08 -28.39
C TYR A 773 17.82 13.34 -29.07
N PRO A 774 18.54 14.47 -29.02
CA PRO A 774 18.06 15.78 -29.51
C PRO A 774 17.81 15.84 -31.02
N ALA A 775 18.48 14.97 -31.79
CA ALA A 775 18.28 14.87 -33.24
C ALA A 775 17.09 14.03 -33.65
N ASP A 776 16.70 13.08 -32.81
CA ASP A 776 15.70 12.05 -33.14
C ASP A 776 14.34 12.33 -32.50
N PHE A 777 14.31 12.87 -31.28
CA PHE A 777 13.07 13.09 -30.52
C PHE A 777 12.37 14.38 -30.92
N LYS A 778 11.08 14.27 -31.29
CA LYS A 778 10.22 15.39 -31.70
C LYS A 778 9.36 15.89 -30.54
N ILE A 779 9.97 16.61 -29.63
CA ILE A 779 9.33 17.08 -28.38
C ILE A 779 8.18 18.08 -28.62
N ASP A 780 8.20 18.83 -29.73
CA ASP A 780 7.18 19.82 -30.09
C ASP A 780 5.76 19.26 -30.11
N LYS A 781 5.61 17.98 -30.43
CA LYS A 781 4.31 17.29 -30.47
C LYS A 781 3.67 17.08 -29.09
N MET A 782 4.45 17.17 -28.02
CA MET A 782 3.93 17.07 -26.65
C MET A 782 3.00 18.24 -26.28
N GLN A 783 3.20 19.42 -26.89
CA GLN A 783 2.46 20.63 -26.59
C GLN A 783 0.94 20.48 -26.75
N GLY A 784 0.48 19.62 -27.67
CA GLY A 784 -0.94 19.38 -27.92
C GLY A 784 -1.71 18.76 -26.73
N LEU A 785 -1.02 18.04 -25.85
CA LEU A 785 -1.62 17.43 -24.65
C LEU A 785 -1.19 18.16 -23.36
N LEU A 786 0.00 18.73 -23.32
CA LEU A 786 0.47 19.55 -22.19
C LEU A 786 -0.38 20.82 -22.06
N VAL A 787 -0.62 21.52 -23.17
CA VAL A 787 -1.44 22.75 -23.29
C VAL A 787 -1.03 23.79 -22.23
N ASN A 788 0.26 23.94 -21.97
CA ASN A 788 0.82 24.95 -21.06
C ASN A 788 2.15 25.46 -21.65
N GLN A 789 2.12 26.68 -22.17
CA GLN A 789 3.25 27.25 -22.89
C GLN A 789 4.45 27.53 -21.97
N ALA A 790 4.20 28.01 -20.75
CA ALA A 790 5.26 28.30 -19.80
C ALA A 790 6.05 27.04 -19.41
N ALA A 791 5.35 25.93 -19.12
CA ALA A 791 5.99 24.66 -18.82
C ALA A 791 6.77 24.10 -20.03
N PHE A 792 6.21 24.25 -21.24
CA PHE A 792 6.87 23.82 -22.46
C PHE A 792 8.14 24.64 -22.75
N ASP A 793 8.08 25.95 -22.61
CA ASP A 793 9.24 26.86 -22.84
C ASP A 793 10.36 26.57 -21.81
N ALA A 794 10.02 26.34 -20.56
CA ALA A 794 10.95 25.95 -19.51
C ALA A 794 11.64 24.62 -19.82
N LEU A 795 10.88 23.64 -20.32
CA LEU A 795 11.39 22.34 -20.76
C LEU A 795 12.37 22.50 -21.93
N MET A 796 12.00 23.29 -22.93
CA MET A 796 12.86 23.60 -24.10
C MET A 796 14.11 24.39 -23.73
N ALA A 797 14.04 25.21 -22.68
CA ALA A 797 15.19 25.92 -22.13
C ALA A 797 16.14 25.03 -21.33
N GLY A 798 15.80 23.73 -21.14
CA GLY A 798 16.59 22.77 -20.36
C GLY A 798 16.51 23.00 -18.85
N GLN A 799 15.45 23.64 -18.36
CA GLN A 799 15.21 23.77 -16.93
C GLN A 799 15.02 22.38 -16.28
N ASP A 800 15.48 22.22 -15.05
CA ASP A 800 15.32 20.95 -14.33
C ASP A 800 13.82 20.61 -14.18
N PRO A 801 13.37 19.40 -14.55
CA PRO A 801 11.97 18.97 -14.46
C PRO A 801 11.32 19.21 -13.11
N ARG A 802 12.05 19.00 -12.01
CA ARG A 802 11.56 19.25 -10.66
C ARG A 802 11.27 20.72 -10.41
N ARG A 803 12.08 21.62 -11.02
CA ARG A 803 11.82 23.05 -10.94
C ARG A 803 10.57 23.42 -11.72
N ILE A 804 10.41 22.86 -12.93
CA ILE A 804 9.20 23.04 -13.74
C ILE A 804 7.96 22.58 -12.95
N ALA A 805 8.05 21.42 -12.27
CA ALA A 805 6.98 20.93 -11.42
C ALA A 805 6.66 21.84 -10.21
N GLN A 806 7.65 22.57 -9.70
CA GLN A 806 7.42 23.56 -8.64
C GLN A 806 6.75 24.83 -9.17
N ASP A 807 7.04 25.24 -10.40
CA ASP A 807 6.56 26.50 -10.96
C ASP A 807 5.03 26.54 -11.16
N TRP A 808 4.35 25.40 -11.31
CA TRP A 808 2.88 25.35 -11.40
C TRP A 808 2.14 25.14 -10.07
N MET A 809 2.87 25.01 -8.94
CA MET A 809 2.23 24.68 -7.65
C MET A 809 1.22 25.73 -7.17
N ASP A 810 1.49 27.02 -7.42
CA ASP A 810 0.57 28.10 -7.05
C ASP A 810 -0.76 28.02 -7.83
N GLU A 811 -0.70 27.61 -9.08
CA GLU A 811 -1.90 27.41 -9.92
C GLU A 811 -2.68 26.17 -9.47
N LEU A 812 -1.99 25.08 -9.12
CA LEU A 812 -2.61 23.91 -8.54
C LEU A 812 -3.31 24.22 -7.22
N GLN A 813 -2.71 25.08 -6.37
CA GLN A 813 -3.35 25.50 -5.12
C GLN A 813 -4.62 26.32 -5.38
N LYS A 814 -4.59 27.20 -6.38
CA LYS A 814 -5.80 27.97 -6.81
C LYS A 814 -6.90 27.04 -7.30
N PHE A 815 -6.54 26.07 -8.16
CA PHE A 815 -7.49 25.06 -8.64
C PHE A 815 -8.02 24.21 -7.48
N GLY A 816 -7.16 23.79 -6.54
CA GLY A 816 -7.56 23.05 -5.35
C GLY A 816 -8.67 23.77 -4.56
N LYS A 817 -8.48 25.07 -4.27
CA LYS A 817 -9.50 25.91 -3.59
C LYS A 817 -10.77 26.07 -4.41
N MET A 818 -10.68 26.13 -5.74
CA MET A 818 -11.85 26.25 -6.60
C MET A 818 -12.65 24.94 -6.61
N ARG A 819 -11.98 23.78 -6.79
CA ARG A 819 -12.65 22.47 -6.85
C ARG A 819 -13.35 22.11 -5.55
N GLU A 820 -12.86 22.55 -4.38
CA GLU A 820 -13.47 22.29 -3.07
C GLU A 820 -14.97 22.61 -3.02
N LYS A 821 -15.42 23.61 -3.78
CA LYS A 821 -16.85 24.00 -3.86
C LYS A 821 -17.74 22.92 -4.50
N TYR A 822 -17.14 22.04 -5.30
CA TYR A 822 -17.85 21.07 -6.14
C TYR A 822 -17.67 19.63 -5.68
N LEU A 823 -16.77 19.40 -4.70
CA LEU A 823 -16.50 18.06 -4.17
C LEU A 823 -17.75 17.49 -3.48
N ILE A 824 -18.11 16.28 -3.85
CA ILE A 824 -19.23 15.52 -3.29
C ILE A 824 -18.72 14.56 -2.20
N TYR A 825 -17.57 13.99 -2.42
CA TYR A 825 -16.96 12.96 -1.58
C TYR A 825 -15.83 13.51 -0.72
N LYS A 826 -15.65 12.93 0.48
CA LYS A 826 -14.63 13.33 1.44
C LYS A 826 -13.35 12.50 1.31
#